data_028ade60acdda80ed4fb55f7b38f5bf2
#
_entry.id   028ade60acdda80ed4fb55f7b38f5bf2
#
_cell.length_a   1.000
_cell.length_b   1.000
_cell.length_c   1.000
_cell.angle_alpha   90.00
_cell.angle_beta   90.00
_cell.angle_gamma   90.00
#
_symmetry.space_group_name_H-M   'P 1'
#
loop_
_entity.id
_entity.type
_entity.pdbx_description
1 polymer ?
#
loop_
_entity_poly.entity_id
_entity_poly.type
_entity_poly.pdbx_seq_one_letter_code
_entity_poly.pdbx_strand_id
1 'polypeptide(L)'
;MNNNLQIPKELKYLFNKGELFYAYKILGAHVIKDENGKMGTRFSVWAPEAKSVSVVCNKNGWDRNINPMEKDTDSGIWTAFLEGVKKGEVYKYSIESRDGRTFLKADPFAFQSEVRPATASVVFEDSYKWKDKKWMDKRRENPPYDKPINIYEMHFGSWKRHEDGTLYSYEEMAESLVPYVKEQGYTHIELMPLAEYPFDGSWGYQVTGYYSVNSRYGSPDGFKKFVDKCHRNGIGVIMDWVPAHFPKDAHGLARFDGSCLFEHPDSRRGEHKEWGTLVFNWEKSEIHSFLISNTLFWLEEYHIDGLRVDAVSSMLYLDYNRRDGEWIPNKYGGNENLDAIEFLQKMNKAVFERFPNVLMIAEESTAWGGVTMPAHEGGLGFNFKWNMGWMNDILRYMSMDPFFRGPNHGMITFSLMYAFSENYILPLSHDEVVHGKRSLVDKMYGNYEQKFASLRLLYAYMYAHPGKKLLFMGGEIAQFIEWRFAEQLDWLLLDYEMHRNMQKYTGELNRFYKSHKAMHEVERDWAGFKWICPDDNQNNVVSFMRISKNKRDKVIVVANFAARRRDDYYIGVPTAGEYEVVFSTNDKCYGGTGDLKKTFKAEKEAYGDFKYRIKVDLPALSAFYIKKKGNRTDNKKG
;
A
#
# COMPACT_ATOMS: atom_id res chain seq x y z
N MET A 1 24.11 36.48 7.59
CA MET A 1 22.68 36.49 7.24
C MET A 1 22.49 35.59 6.04
N ASN A 2 21.79 34.49 6.19
CA ASN A 2 21.58 33.58 5.06
C ASN A 2 20.63 34.27 4.08
N ASN A 3 21.16 34.56 2.87
CA ASN A 3 20.36 35.11 1.78
C ASN A 3 19.40 34.01 1.27
N ASN A 4 18.18 33.95 1.85
CA ASN A 4 17.17 32.96 1.49
C ASN A 4 16.62 33.11 0.06
N LEU A 5 17.00 34.17 -0.66
CA LEU A 5 16.61 34.42 -2.05
C LEU A 5 17.39 33.50 -3.01
N GLN A 6 18.65 33.23 -2.70
CA GLN A 6 19.48 32.38 -3.55
C GLN A 6 19.61 30.96 -2.98
N ILE A 7 19.47 29.99 -3.86
CA ILE A 7 19.74 28.59 -3.51
C ILE A 7 21.26 28.38 -3.44
N PRO A 8 21.81 27.85 -2.33
CA PRO A 8 23.24 27.54 -2.20
C PRO A 8 23.75 26.67 -3.34
N LYS A 9 24.98 26.96 -3.82
CA LYS A 9 25.59 26.19 -4.92
C LYS A 9 25.74 24.71 -4.61
N GLU A 10 26.07 24.38 -3.37
CA GLU A 10 26.22 23.01 -2.89
C GLU A 10 24.91 22.20 -3.04
N LEU A 11 23.76 22.83 -2.75
CA LEU A 11 22.47 22.16 -2.86
C LEU A 11 22.06 21.94 -4.33
N LYS A 12 22.36 22.90 -5.21
CA LYS A 12 22.17 22.74 -6.66
C LYS A 12 23.04 21.61 -7.21
N TYR A 13 24.31 21.55 -6.78
CA TYR A 13 25.23 20.48 -7.15
C TYR A 13 24.72 19.12 -6.69
N LEU A 14 24.28 19.00 -5.43
CA LEU A 14 23.71 17.76 -4.90
C LEU A 14 22.43 17.33 -5.64
N PHE A 15 21.59 18.30 -6.04
CA PHE A 15 20.42 18.01 -6.85
C PHE A 15 20.80 17.37 -8.18
N ASN A 16 21.76 17.95 -8.90
CA ASN A 16 22.21 17.42 -10.18
C ASN A 16 22.99 16.10 -10.04
N LYS A 17 23.51 15.78 -8.85
CA LYS A 17 24.16 14.49 -8.56
C LYS A 17 23.18 13.39 -8.11
N GLY A 18 21.89 13.70 -7.96
CA GLY A 18 20.93 12.75 -7.46
C GLY A 18 21.06 12.46 -5.96
N GLU A 19 21.68 13.36 -5.21
CA GLU A 19 22.02 13.21 -3.78
C GLU A 19 21.29 14.21 -2.89
N LEU A 20 20.50 15.12 -3.46
CA LEU A 20 19.66 16.03 -2.69
C LEU A 20 18.30 15.39 -2.40
N PHE A 21 18.17 14.81 -1.23
CA PHE A 21 16.94 14.11 -0.82
C PHE A 21 15.90 15.02 -0.13
N TYR A 22 16.11 16.33 -0.17
CA TYR A 22 15.21 17.38 0.31
C TYR A 22 15.05 18.47 -0.75
N ALA A 23 15.00 18.08 -2.01
CA ALA A 23 14.86 19.02 -3.11
C ALA A 23 13.61 19.90 -2.97
N TYR A 24 12.54 19.42 -2.35
CA TYR A 24 11.33 20.19 -2.06
C TYR A 24 11.54 21.37 -1.10
N LYS A 25 12.66 21.44 -0.37
CA LYS A 25 13.00 22.59 0.50
C LYS A 25 13.64 23.75 -0.29
N ILE A 26 14.10 23.48 -1.51
CA ILE A 26 14.73 24.50 -2.36
C ILE A 26 14.01 24.73 -3.68
N LEU A 27 13.31 23.73 -4.23
CA LEU A 27 12.49 23.85 -5.44
C LEU A 27 11.02 24.00 -5.04
N GLY A 28 10.21 24.58 -5.96
CA GLY A 28 8.83 24.92 -5.68
C GLY A 28 8.66 26.38 -5.25
N ALA A 29 7.52 26.67 -4.64
CA ALA A 29 7.14 28.00 -4.16
C ALA A 29 7.27 28.11 -2.64
N HIS A 30 8.13 29.00 -2.16
CA HIS A 30 8.41 29.18 -0.73
C HIS A 30 8.15 30.62 -0.29
N VAL A 31 7.26 30.81 0.68
CA VAL A 31 7.01 32.13 1.29
C VAL A 31 8.18 32.49 2.18
N ILE A 32 8.88 33.58 1.85
CA ILE A 32 10.09 34.02 2.54
C ILE A 32 10.12 35.53 2.68
N LYS A 33 11.07 36.05 3.44
CA LYS A 33 11.43 37.50 3.48
C LYS A 33 12.67 37.74 2.65
N ASP A 34 12.66 38.85 1.91
CA ASP A 34 13.85 39.32 1.22
C ASP A 34 14.86 39.97 2.20
N GLU A 35 15.97 40.50 1.67
CA GLU A 35 17.04 41.14 2.45
C GLU A 35 16.56 42.42 3.18
N ASN A 36 15.51 43.05 2.68
CA ASN A 36 14.90 44.25 3.24
C ASN A 36 13.75 43.93 4.20
N GLY A 37 13.50 42.63 4.47
CA GLY A 37 12.41 42.17 5.34
C GLY A 37 11.03 42.13 4.69
N LYS A 38 10.91 42.39 3.38
CA LYS A 38 9.66 42.34 2.64
C LYS A 38 9.24 40.88 2.39
N MET A 39 7.96 40.61 2.69
CA MET A 39 7.38 39.27 2.44
C MET A 39 7.08 39.07 0.96
N GLY A 40 7.37 37.87 0.48
CA GLY A 40 7.06 37.40 -0.86
C GLY A 40 7.26 35.92 -1.01
N THR A 41 7.16 35.42 -2.24
CA THR A 41 7.37 34.02 -2.55
C THR A 41 8.56 33.88 -3.50
N ARG A 42 9.52 33.02 -3.12
CA ARG A 42 10.55 32.53 -4.04
C ARG A 42 9.99 31.34 -4.80
N PHE A 43 10.07 31.40 -6.12
CA PHE A 43 9.74 30.33 -7.05
C PHE A 43 11.02 29.75 -7.61
N SER A 44 11.13 28.43 -7.66
CA SER A 44 12.31 27.75 -8.20
C SER A 44 11.91 26.50 -8.93
N VAL A 45 12.38 26.32 -10.17
CA VAL A 45 12.04 25.18 -11.04
C VAL A 45 13.23 24.72 -11.85
N TRP A 46 13.36 23.42 -12.02
CA TRP A 46 14.38 22.82 -12.87
C TRP A 46 13.85 22.67 -14.31
N ALA A 47 14.46 23.38 -15.24
CA ALA A 47 14.10 23.41 -16.66
C ALA A 47 15.34 23.74 -17.52
N PRO A 48 16.35 22.83 -17.59
CA PRO A 48 17.65 23.14 -18.18
C PRO A 48 17.59 23.47 -19.67
N GLU A 49 16.63 22.91 -20.42
CA GLU A 49 16.49 23.11 -21.87
C GLU A 49 15.54 24.25 -22.23
N ALA A 50 14.93 24.90 -21.24
CA ALA A 50 14.10 26.07 -21.49
C ALA A 50 14.93 27.25 -22.00
N LYS A 51 14.38 28.00 -22.97
CA LYS A 51 14.92 29.28 -23.46
C LYS A 51 14.60 30.41 -22.49
N SER A 52 13.38 30.45 -21.95
CA SER A 52 12.93 31.37 -20.91
C SER A 52 11.88 30.73 -20.04
N VAL A 53 11.83 31.13 -18.77
CA VAL A 53 10.80 30.74 -17.81
C VAL A 53 10.29 31.99 -17.10
N SER A 54 8.97 32.07 -16.89
CA SER A 54 8.34 33.16 -16.15
C SER A 54 7.29 32.59 -15.20
N VAL A 55 7.12 33.24 -14.05
CA VAL A 55 5.99 32.94 -13.16
C VAL A 55 4.76 33.70 -13.63
N VAL A 56 3.66 33.03 -13.88
CA VAL A 56 2.37 33.62 -14.17
C VAL A 56 1.39 33.30 -13.04
N CYS A 57 0.70 34.31 -12.54
CA CYS A 57 -0.19 34.21 -11.38
C CYS A 57 -1.28 35.28 -11.43
N ASN A 58 -2.25 35.21 -10.50
CA ASN A 58 -3.31 36.22 -10.48
C ASN A 58 -2.77 37.64 -10.23
N LYS A 59 -1.74 37.75 -9.40
CA LYS A 59 -1.14 39.06 -9.07
C LYS A 59 -0.56 39.81 -10.28
N ASN A 60 -0.05 39.10 -11.29
CA ASN A 60 0.52 39.70 -12.50
C ASN A 60 -0.40 39.56 -13.73
N GLY A 61 -1.69 39.24 -13.52
CA GLY A 61 -2.66 39.07 -14.60
C GLY A 61 -2.32 37.96 -15.60
N TRP A 62 -1.53 36.98 -15.20
CA TRP A 62 -1.06 35.85 -16.02
C TRP A 62 -0.17 36.29 -17.20
N ASP A 63 0.42 37.52 -17.13
CA ASP A 63 1.33 37.99 -18.16
C ASP A 63 2.75 37.44 -17.93
N ARG A 64 3.24 36.67 -18.89
CA ARG A 64 4.58 36.07 -18.87
C ARG A 64 5.73 37.09 -18.92
N ASN A 65 5.47 38.35 -19.33
CA ASN A 65 6.52 39.36 -19.49
C ASN A 65 6.83 40.09 -18.18
N ILE A 66 5.98 39.98 -17.16
CA ILE A 66 6.11 40.76 -15.92
C ILE A 66 7.11 40.13 -14.94
N ASN A 67 7.13 38.79 -14.81
CA ASN A 67 7.97 38.11 -13.83
C ASN A 67 8.86 37.05 -14.49
N PRO A 68 9.84 37.41 -15.32
CA PRO A 68 10.82 36.47 -15.83
C PRO A 68 11.70 35.94 -14.70
N MET A 69 12.11 34.68 -14.83
CA MET A 69 13.00 33.98 -13.89
C MET A 69 14.47 34.04 -14.36
N GLU A 70 15.39 34.03 -13.43
CA GLU A 70 16.82 33.97 -13.71
C GLU A 70 17.30 32.53 -13.71
N LYS A 71 18.07 32.16 -14.74
CA LYS A 71 18.63 30.82 -14.89
C LYS A 71 20.00 30.73 -14.24
N ASP A 72 20.20 29.73 -13.40
CA ASP A 72 21.50 29.24 -13.05
C ASP A 72 21.96 28.26 -14.13
N THR A 73 22.97 28.67 -14.90
CA THR A 73 23.44 27.92 -16.08
C THR A 73 24.08 26.57 -15.74
N ASP A 74 24.67 26.46 -14.55
CA ASP A 74 25.39 25.26 -14.11
C ASP A 74 24.41 24.16 -13.67
N SER A 75 23.29 24.52 -13.02
CA SER A 75 22.30 23.59 -12.51
C SER A 75 21.06 23.42 -13.38
N GLY A 76 20.77 24.39 -14.27
CA GLY A 76 19.53 24.44 -15.03
C GLY A 76 18.30 24.82 -14.20
N ILE A 77 18.52 25.34 -12.97
CA ILE A 77 17.44 25.80 -12.08
C ILE A 77 17.16 27.27 -12.37
N TRP A 78 15.86 27.60 -12.52
CA TRP A 78 15.37 28.95 -12.66
C TRP A 78 14.80 29.42 -11.34
N THR A 79 15.02 30.70 -10.99
CA THR A 79 14.57 31.27 -9.72
C THR A 79 14.02 32.70 -9.93
N ALA A 80 12.95 33.04 -9.23
CA ALA A 80 12.43 34.41 -9.12
C ALA A 80 11.86 34.64 -7.73
N PHE A 81 11.92 35.89 -7.25
CA PHE A 81 11.22 36.33 -6.04
C PHE A 81 10.13 37.34 -6.41
N LEU A 82 8.91 37.07 -5.99
CA LEU A 82 7.75 37.95 -6.22
C LEU A 82 7.29 38.51 -4.88
N GLU A 83 7.60 39.82 -4.67
CA GLU A 83 7.17 40.56 -3.49
C GLU A 83 5.65 40.55 -3.36
N GLY A 84 5.13 40.33 -2.16
CA GLY A 84 3.72 40.37 -1.82
C GLY A 84 2.89 39.20 -2.34
N VAL A 85 3.47 38.22 -3.01
CA VAL A 85 2.82 36.92 -3.28
C VAL A 85 2.83 36.07 -2.01
N LYS A 86 1.67 35.55 -1.62
CA LYS A 86 1.42 34.88 -0.32
C LYS A 86 0.73 33.53 -0.49
N LYS A 87 0.58 32.80 0.62
CA LYS A 87 -0.25 31.59 0.73
C LYS A 87 -1.61 31.80 0.04
N GLY A 88 -2.01 30.83 -0.79
CA GLY A 88 -3.26 30.84 -1.54
C GLY A 88 -3.17 31.46 -2.94
N GLU A 89 -2.04 32.08 -3.30
CA GLU A 89 -1.85 32.58 -4.68
C GLU A 89 -1.76 31.41 -5.65
N VAL A 90 -2.47 31.53 -6.78
CA VAL A 90 -2.51 30.53 -7.85
C VAL A 90 -1.49 30.89 -8.92
N TYR A 91 -0.68 29.91 -9.34
CA TYR A 91 0.40 30.17 -10.28
C TYR A 91 0.70 28.98 -11.20
N LYS A 92 1.37 29.28 -12.32
CA LYS A 92 2.04 28.32 -13.22
C LYS A 92 3.41 28.86 -13.64
N TYR A 93 4.21 27.98 -14.23
CA TYR A 93 5.37 28.39 -15.00
C TYR A 93 4.99 28.50 -16.48
N SER A 94 5.26 29.66 -17.07
CA SER A 94 5.23 29.87 -18.52
C SER A 94 6.61 29.58 -19.07
N ILE A 95 6.78 28.47 -19.77
CA ILE A 95 8.07 27.96 -20.26
C ILE A 95 8.12 28.10 -21.78
N GLU A 96 9.13 28.80 -22.28
CA GLU A 96 9.46 28.83 -23.71
C GLU A 96 10.58 27.83 -24.01
N SER A 97 10.25 26.85 -24.85
CA SER A 97 11.22 25.85 -25.30
C SER A 97 12.21 26.42 -26.35
N ARG A 98 13.30 25.70 -26.62
CA ARG A 98 14.31 26.12 -27.61
C ARG A 98 13.74 26.32 -29.02
N ASP A 99 12.70 25.58 -29.39
CA ASP A 99 11.99 25.70 -30.67
C ASP A 99 10.93 26.83 -30.72
N GLY A 100 10.84 27.63 -29.66
CA GLY A 100 9.97 28.81 -29.56
C GLY A 100 8.52 28.50 -29.14
N ARG A 101 8.15 27.26 -28.86
CA ARG A 101 6.82 26.93 -28.31
C ARG A 101 6.74 27.37 -26.87
N THR A 102 5.54 27.78 -26.44
CA THR A 102 5.31 28.18 -25.05
C THR A 102 4.31 27.23 -24.39
N PHE A 103 4.63 26.81 -23.16
CA PHE A 103 3.81 25.90 -22.36
C PHE A 103 3.44 26.55 -21.03
N LEU A 104 2.26 26.23 -20.51
CA LEU A 104 1.88 26.55 -19.13
C LEU A 104 1.95 25.25 -18.30
N LYS A 105 2.90 25.19 -17.40
CA LYS A 105 3.18 24.01 -16.57
C LYS A 105 2.84 24.25 -15.11
N ALA A 106 2.21 23.25 -14.47
CA ALA A 106 2.13 23.20 -13.03
C ALA A 106 3.55 22.99 -12.44
N ASP A 107 3.74 23.41 -11.21
CA ASP A 107 5.01 23.23 -10.53
C ASP A 107 5.21 21.76 -10.11
N PRO A 108 6.28 21.10 -10.53
CA PRO A 108 6.56 19.71 -10.13
C PRO A 108 6.71 19.51 -8.62
N PHE A 109 7.07 20.57 -7.89
CA PHE A 109 7.24 20.59 -6.43
C PHE A 109 6.12 21.32 -5.69
N ALA A 110 4.97 21.57 -6.34
CA ALA A 110 3.84 22.22 -5.70
C ALA A 110 3.30 21.38 -4.52
N PHE A 111 3.15 22.02 -3.36
CA PHE A 111 2.59 21.39 -2.16
C PHE A 111 1.05 21.39 -2.14
N GLN A 112 0.43 22.18 -3.03
CA GLN A 112 -1.02 22.26 -3.19
C GLN A 112 -1.37 22.55 -4.64
N SER A 113 -2.42 21.90 -5.14
CA SER A 113 -2.97 22.11 -6.48
C SER A 113 -4.35 22.75 -6.40
N GLU A 114 -4.76 23.45 -7.47
CA GLU A 114 -6.15 23.86 -7.63
C GLU A 114 -7.06 22.64 -7.77
N VAL A 115 -8.33 22.85 -7.38
CA VAL A 115 -9.37 21.85 -7.64
C VAL A 115 -9.71 21.86 -9.14
N ARG A 116 -9.74 20.68 -9.74
CA ARG A 116 -10.10 20.54 -11.16
C ARG A 116 -11.50 21.10 -11.47
N PRO A 117 -11.75 21.58 -12.68
CA PRO A 117 -10.95 21.38 -13.91
C PRO A 117 -9.71 22.28 -14.00
N ALA A 118 -9.48 23.16 -13.04
CA ALA A 118 -8.28 23.96 -12.98
C ALA A 118 -7.03 23.07 -12.76
N THR A 119 -5.86 23.56 -13.20
CA THR A 119 -4.62 22.78 -13.25
C THR A 119 -3.40 23.58 -12.77
N ALA A 120 -3.60 24.64 -12.06
CA ALA A 120 -2.50 25.43 -11.53
C ALA A 120 -2.03 24.93 -10.16
N SER A 121 -0.87 25.37 -9.77
CA SER A 121 -0.32 25.18 -8.44
C SER A 121 -0.77 26.31 -7.52
N VAL A 122 -0.81 26.04 -6.22
CA VAL A 122 -1.19 27.01 -5.20
C VAL A 122 -0.04 27.19 -4.22
N VAL A 123 0.33 28.44 -3.94
CA VAL A 123 1.35 28.74 -2.93
C VAL A 123 0.85 28.27 -1.57
N PHE A 124 1.56 27.33 -0.98
CA PHE A 124 1.25 26.76 0.32
C PHE A 124 2.30 27.16 1.36
N GLU A 125 1.85 27.39 2.57
CA GLU A 125 2.70 27.59 3.74
C GLU A 125 2.19 26.69 4.85
N ASP A 126 3.04 25.81 5.34
CA ASP A 126 2.69 24.88 6.40
C ASP A 126 2.54 25.59 7.74
N SER A 127 1.41 25.37 8.37
CA SER A 127 1.13 25.89 9.70
C SER A 127 0.59 24.82 10.66
N TYR A 128 0.55 23.57 10.20
CA TYR A 128 -0.03 22.48 10.97
C TYR A 128 0.84 22.12 12.19
N LYS A 129 0.18 21.87 13.32
CA LYS A 129 0.85 21.46 14.57
C LYS A 129 0.43 20.04 14.92
N TRP A 130 1.33 19.12 14.72
CA TRP A 130 1.15 17.71 14.99
C TRP A 130 0.92 17.41 16.48
N LYS A 131 0.05 16.42 16.75
CA LYS A 131 -0.30 15.94 18.11
C LYS A 131 0.02 14.46 18.29
N ASP A 132 0.70 13.84 17.36
CA ASP A 132 0.99 12.42 17.24
C ASP A 132 2.37 12.00 17.78
N LYS A 133 3.08 12.87 18.51
CA LYS A 133 4.44 12.62 19.03
C LYS A 133 4.59 11.23 19.65
N LYS A 134 3.60 10.79 20.46
CA LYS A 134 3.63 9.47 21.10
C LYS A 134 3.66 8.32 20.07
N TRP A 135 2.96 8.47 18.97
CA TRP A 135 2.97 7.49 17.88
C TRP A 135 4.33 7.46 17.18
N MET A 136 4.86 8.63 16.83
CA MET A 136 6.14 8.76 16.13
C MET A 136 7.31 8.22 16.96
N ASP A 137 7.34 8.49 18.27
CA ASP A 137 8.34 7.94 19.20
C ASP A 137 8.23 6.40 19.24
N LYS A 138 6.99 5.87 19.40
CA LYS A 138 6.75 4.43 19.41
C LYS A 138 7.18 3.77 18.09
N ARG A 139 6.87 4.36 16.93
CA ARG A 139 7.29 3.85 15.62
C ARG A 139 8.80 3.75 15.51
N ARG A 140 9.52 4.79 15.95
CA ARG A 140 11.00 4.82 15.91
C ARG A 140 11.64 3.67 16.69
N GLU A 141 11.03 3.22 17.78
CA GLU A 141 11.59 2.21 18.68
C GLU A 141 11.17 0.78 18.37
N ASN A 142 10.14 0.59 17.53
CA ASN A 142 9.52 -0.72 17.35
C ASN A 142 9.58 -1.21 15.90
N PRO A 143 10.50 -2.15 15.61
CA PRO A 143 10.53 -2.82 14.30
C PRO A 143 9.19 -3.52 13.98
N PRO A 144 8.76 -3.50 12.71
CA PRO A 144 7.42 -3.98 12.31
C PRO A 144 7.31 -5.50 12.18
N TYR A 145 8.43 -6.22 12.10
CA TYR A 145 8.47 -7.60 11.63
C TYR A 145 7.71 -8.60 12.51
N ASP A 146 7.78 -8.47 13.84
CA ASP A 146 7.13 -9.35 14.81
C ASP A 146 5.76 -8.80 15.29
N LYS A 147 5.30 -7.69 14.72
CA LYS A 147 4.03 -7.06 15.09
C LYS A 147 2.88 -7.54 14.20
N PRO A 148 1.66 -7.54 14.74
CA PRO A 148 0.48 -7.78 13.91
C PRO A 148 0.30 -6.58 12.97
N ILE A 149 0.48 -6.80 11.67
CA ILE A 149 0.14 -5.83 10.64
C ILE A 149 -1.05 -6.39 9.88
N ASN A 150 -2.15 -5.64 9.95
CA ASN A 150 -3.40 -5.95 9.29
C ASN A 150 -3.92 -4.67 8.65
N ILE A 151 -3.93 -4.63 7.34
CA ILE A 151 -4.09 -3.44 6.53
C ILE A 151 -5.51 -3.40 5.97
N TYR A 152 -6.17 -2.27 6.12
CA TYR A 152 -7.41 -1.92 5.43
C TYR A 152 -7.08 -1.03 4.25
N GLU A 153 -7.04 -1.60 3.04
CA GLU A 153 -6.81 -0.86 1.82
C GLU A 153 -8.10 -0.17 1.37
N MET A 154 -8.02 1.11 0.99
CA MET A 154 -9.20 1.86 0.60
C MET A 154 -8.95 2.92 -0.46
N HIS A 155 -9.97 3.17 -1.29
CA HIS A 155 -10.06 4.32 -2.18
C HIS A 155 -10.86 5.44 -1.53
N PHE A 156 -10.22 6.60 -1.35
CA PHE A 156 -10.75 7.69 -0.55
C PHE A 156 -12.12 8.22 -1.07
N GLY A 157 -12.27 8.34 -2.38
CA GLY A 157 -13.46 8.91 -3.01
C GLY A 157 -14.67 7.97 -3.13
N SER A 158 -14.54 6.68 -2.75
CA SER A 158 -15.60 5.69 -2.89
C SER A 158 -15.84 4.82 -1.65
N TRP A 159 -15.22 5.16 -0.51
CA TRP A 159 -15.55 4.48 0.74
C TRP A 159 -16.91 4.94 1.25
N LYS A 160 -17.14 6.25 1.31
CA LYS A 160 -18.41 6.87 1.68
C LYS A 160 -18.55 8.23 1.00
N ARG A 161 -19.79 8.63 0.70
CA ARG A 161 -20.17 9.91 0.13
C ARG A 161 -21.33 10.53 0.90
N HIS A 162 -21.57 11.82 0.69
CA HIS A 162 -22.81 12.47 1.14
C HIS A 162 -24.02 11.96 0.35
N GLU A 163 -25.22 12.19 0.86
CA GLU A 163 -26.48 11.76 0.21
C GLU A 163 -26.67 12.38 -1.18
N ASP A 164 -26.13 13.57 -1.41
CA ASP A 164 -26.12 14.24 -2.71
C ASP A 164 -25.02 13.73 -3.67
N GLY A 165 -24.23 12.74 -3.25
CA GLY A 165 -23.13 12.14 -4.01
C GLY A 165 -21.80 12.92 -3.96
N THR A 166 -21.72 14.04 -3.24
CA THR A 166 -20.46 14.77 -3.05
C THR A 166 -19.46 14.00 -2.21
N LEU A 167 -18.18 14.33 -2.38
CA LEU A 167 -17.08 13.63 -1.72
C LEU A 167 -16.90 14.12 -0.28
N TYR A 168 -16.51 13.22 0.59
CA TYR A 168 -16.06 13.59 1.94
C TYR A 168 -14.72 14.33 1.86
N SER A 169 -14.59 15.38 2.69
CA SER A 169 -13.31 16.02 2.97
C SER A 169 -12.39 15.09 3.78
N TYR A 170 -11.10 15.44 3.85
CA TYR A 170 -10.15 14.72 4.71
C TYR A 170 -10.61 14.68 6.17
N GLU A 171 -11.17 15.80 6.66
CA GLU A 171 -11.67 15.92 8.02
C GLU A 171 -12.90 15.05 8.26
N GLU A 172 -13.89 15.08 7.38
CA GLU A 172 -15.10 14.25 7.48
C GLU A 172 -14.78 12.77 7.38
N MET A 173 -13.87 12.41 6.47
CA MET A 173 -13.39 11.03 6.38
C MET A 173 -12.70 10.59 7.69
N ALA A 174 -11.89 11.45 8.29
CA ALA A 174 -11.24 11.17 9.57
C ALA A 174 -12.27 10.91 10.69
N GLU A 175 -13.41 11.62 10.70
CA GLU A 175 -14.47 11.41 11.69
C GLU A 175 -15.24 10.10 11.49
N SER A 176 -15.40 9.65 10.24
CA SER A 176 -16.15 8.42 9.91
C SER A 176 -15.28 7.17 9.87
N LEU A 177 -14.14 7.22 9.17
CA LEU A 177 -13.31 6.06 8.87
C LEU A 177 -12.50 5.59 10.08
N VAL A 178 -11.90 6.53 10.82
CA VAL A 178 -10.98 6.16 11.91
C VAL A 178 -11.67 5.36 13.02
N PRO A 179 -12.86 5.75 13.51
CA PRO A 179 -13.61 4.92 14.45
C PRO A 179 -13.95 3.53 13.86
N TYR A 180 -14.39 3.48 12.60
CA TYR A 180 -14.76 2.24 11.92
C TYR A 180 -13.58 1.27 11.84
N VAL A 181 -12.43 1.70 11.33
CA VAL A 181 -11.21 0.87 11.18
C VAL A 181 -10.72 0.38 12.55
N LYS A 182 -10.81 1.24 13.58
CA LYS A 182 -10.46 0.89 14.95
C LYS A 182 -11.38 -0.17 15.53
N GLU A 183 -12.71 -0.03 15.35
CA GLU A 183 -13.71 -0.99 15.79
C GLU A 183 -13.54 -2.33 15.07
N GLN A 184 -13.29 -2.29 13.76
CA GLN A 184 -13.02 -3.49 12.97
C GLN A 184 -11.66 -4.13 13.31
N GLY A 185 -10.81 -3.47 14.08
CA GLY A 185 -9.59 -4.06 14.62
C GLY A 185 -8.40 -4.07 13.67
N TYR A 186 -8.42 -3.33 12.57
CA TYR A 186 -7.25 -3.14 11.70
C TYR A 186 -6.15 -2.34 12.41
N THR A 187 -4.93 -2.46 11.93
CA THR A 187 -3.75 -1.77 12.49
C THR A 187 -3.29 -0.62 11.61
N HIS A 188 -3.54 -0.70 10.33
CA HIS A 188 -3.14 0.30 9.33
C HIS A 188 -4.28 0.54 8.34
N ILE A 189 -4.31 1.73 7.77
CA ILE A 189 -5.06 2.08 6.57
C ILE A 189 -4.02 2.21 5.45
N GLU A 190 -4.26 1.57 4.30
CA GLU A 190 -3.52 1.82 3.06
C GLU A 190 -4.41 2.61 2.12
N LEU A 191 -3.97 3.80 1.78
CA LEU A 191 -4.69 4.71 0.90
C LEU A 191 -4.22 4.48 -0.54
N MET A 192 -5.12 4.09 -1.44
CA MET A 192 -4.84 4.15 -2.87
C MET A 192 -4.33 5.54 -3.24
N PRO A 193 -3.65 5.75 -4.38
CA PRO A 193 -2.86 6.97 -4.60
C PRO A 193 -3.63 8.26 -4.32
N LEU A 194 -3.10 9.08 -3.41
CA LEU A 194 -3.67 10.37 -2.98
C LEU A 194 -2.84 11.57 -3.41
N ALA A 195 -1.72 11.39 -4.12
CA ALA A 195 -1.08 12.48 -4.82
C ALA A 195 -2.03 13.05 -5.90
N GLU A 196 -1.89 14.32 -6.27
CA GLU A 196 -2.82 14.96 -7.22
C GLU A 196 -2.82 14.28 -8.60
N TYR A 197 -4.01 13.99 -9.13
CA TYR A 197 -4.22 13.39 -10.45
C TYR A 197 -5.47 13.95 -11.13
N PRO A 198 -5.49 14.06 -12.49
CA PRO A 198 -6.59 14.70 -13.21
C PRO A 198 -7.77 13.79 -13.51
N PHE A 199 -7.55 12.47 -13.65
CA PHE A 199 -8.50 11.52 -14.18
C PHE A 199 -8.96 10.49 -13.14
N ASP A 200 -10.24 10.52 -12.74
CA ASP A 200 -10.79 9.61 -11.71
C ASP A 200 -10.71 8.13 -12.09
N GLY A 201 -10.85 7.83 -13.40
CA GLY A 201 -10.76 6.46 -13.89
C GLY A 201 -9.37 5.83 -13.77
N SER A 202 -8.35 6.63 -13.44
CA SER A 202 -7.02 6.11 -13.09
C SER A 202 -6.89 5.67 -11.64
N TRP A 203 -7.90 5.91 -10.79
CA TRP A 203 -7.91 5.61 -9.35
C TRP A 203 -6.76 6.27 -8.58
N GLY A 204 -6.09 7.24 -9.20
CA GLY A 204 -4.91 7.93 -8.68
C GLY A 204 -3.58 7.47 -9.26
N TYR A 205 -3.55 6.44 -10.09
CA TYR A 205 -2.30 5.91 -10.68
C TYR A 205 -1.72 6.78 -11.83
N GLN A 206 -2.39 7.87 -12.21
CA GLN A 206 -1.88 8.84 -13.20
C GLN A 206 -1.55 10.18 -12.52
N VAL A 207 -0.48 10.20 -11.74
CA VAL A 207 -0.07 11.33 -10.90
C VAL A 207 0.46 12.49 -11.73
N THR A 208 -0.06 13.70 -11.48
CA THR A 208 0.45 14.96 -12.05
C THR A 208 1.09 15.88 -11.02
N GLY A 209 0.76 15.73 -9.72
CA GLY A 209 1.31 16.54 -8.64
C GLY A 209 1.91 15.67 -7.54
N TYR A 210 3.17 15.28 -7.67
CA TYR A 210 3.85 14.33 -6.77
C TYR A 210 3.96 14.81 -5.32
N TYR A 211 4.03 16.12 -5.08
CA TYR A 211 4.16 16.74 -3.76
C TYR A 211 2.85 17.35 -3.24
N SER A 212 1.75 17.22 -3.98
CA SER A 212 0.44 17.76 -3.63
C SER A 212 -0.52 16.62 -3.27
N VAL A 213 -1.17 16.72 -2.12
CA VAL A 213 -2.33 15.87 -1.82
C VAL A 213 -3.49 16.21 -2.74
N ASN A 214 -4.35 15.26 -3.00
CA ASN A 214 -5.48 15.41 -3.91
C ASN A 214 -6.43 16.52 -3.43
N SER A 215 -6.55 17.57 -4.24
CA SER A 215 -7.30 18.79 -3.93
C SER A 215 -8.82 18.60 -3.79
N ARG A 216 -9.37 17.52 -4.35
CA ARG A 216 -10.81 17.21 -4.30
C ARG A 216 -11.31 16.89 -2.89
N TYR A 217 -10.43 16.45 -2.01
CA TYR A 217 -10.76 16.08 -0.63
C TYR A 217 -10.39 17.17 0.38
N GLY A 218 -9.81 18.27 -0.08
CA GLY A 218 -9.48 19.41 0.78
C GLY A 218 -8.02 19.87 0.70
N SER A 219 -7.54 20.45 1.79
CA SER A 219 -6.22 21.05 1.87
C SER A 219 -5.15 20.09 2.40
N PRO A 220 -3.85 20.42 2.23
CA PRO A 220 -2.75 19.72 2.89
C PRO A 220 -2.91 19.65 4.40
N ASP A 221 -3.35 20.71 5.06
CA ASP A 221 -3.63 20.74 6.51
C ASP A 221 -4.75 19.77 6.89
N GLY A 222 -5.77 19.60 6.03
CA GLY A 222 -6.86 18.64 6.20
C GLY A 222 -6.34 17.20 6.20
N PHE A 223 -5.45 16.87 5.27
CA PHE A 223 -4.84 15.54 5.22
C PHE A 223 -3.92 15.27 6.43
N LYS A 224 -3.15 16.28 6.88
CA LYS A 224 -2.38 16.18 8.13
C LYS A 224 -3.27 15.90 9.34
N LYS A 225 -4.45 16.53 9.43
CA LYS A 225 -5.45 16.23 10.48
C LYS A 225 -5.96 14.79 10.42
N PHE A 226 -6.19 14.26 9.20
CA PHE A 226 -6.60 12.88 9.00
C PHE A 226 -5.54 11.93 9.56
N VAL A 227 -4.27 12.07 9.16
CA VAL A 227 -3.15 11.23 9.62
C VAL A 227 -2.96 11.35 11.14
N ASP A 228 -2.94 12.56 11.68
CA ASP A 228 -2.83 12.83 13.13
C ASP A 228 -3.95 12.12 13.92
N LYS A 229 -5.18 12.12 13.40
CA LYS A 229 -6.29 11.41 14.03
C LYS A 229 -6.11 9.89 13.98
N CYS A 230 -5.61 9.33 12.87
CA CYS A 230 -5.26 7.92 12.77
C CYS A 230 -4.25 7.54 13.85
N HIS A 231 -3.15 8.26 13.95
CA HIS A 231 -2.07 8.01 14.92
C HIS A 231 -2.54 8.07 16.37
N ARG A 232 -3.34 9.09 16.72
CA ARG A 232 -3.92 9.21 18.09
C ARG A 232 -4.87 8.07 18.43
N ASN A 233 -5.42 7.37 17.43
CA ASN A 233 -6.24 6.19 17.61
C ASN A 233 -5.49 4.87 17.48
N GLY A 234 -4.16 4.91 17.31
CA GLY A 234 -3.31 3.73 17.23
C GLY A 234 -3.35 3.04 15.86
N ILE A 235 -3.67 3.78 14.80
CA ILE A 235 -3.75 3.31 13.42
C ILE A 235 -2.65 3.98 12.61
N GLY A 236 -1.81 3.19 11.92
CA GLY A 236 -0.82 3.67 10.97
C GLY A 236 -1.46 3.99 9.61
N VAL A 237 -0.78 4.84 8.83
CA VAL A 237 -1.23 5.22 7.49
C VAL A 237 -0.15 4.88 6.47
N ILE A 238 -0.50 4.07 5.50
CA ILE A 238 0.31 3.72 4.33
C ILE A 238 -0.29 4.44 3.14
N MET A 239 0.56 4.94 2.25
CA MET A 239 0.10 5.56 1.00
C MET A 239 0.63 4.77 -0.18
N ASP A 240 -0.22 4.53 -1.16
CA ASP A 240 0.19 3.98 -2.45
C ASP A 240 0.93 5.05 -3.25
N TRP A 241 2.15 4.74 -3.70
CA TRP A 241 3.06 5.65 -4.35
C TRP A 241 3.47 5.13 -5.72
N VAL A 242 3.35 5.98 -6.73
CA VAL A 242 3.47 5.61 -8.15
C VAL A 242 4.74 6.22 -8.77
N PRO A 243 5.92 5.63 -8.58
CA PRO A 243 7.16 6.14 -9.18
C PRO A 243 7.41 5.63 -10.59
N ALA A 244 6.75 4.54 -11.01
CA ALA A 244 7.09 3.86 -12.26
C ALA A 244 6.78 4.69 -13.51
N HIS A 245 5.71 5.48 -13.47
CA HIS A 245 5.19 6.18 -14.64
C HIS A 245 4.36 7.41 -14.27
N PHE A 246 4.06 8.25 -15.26
CA PHE A 246 3.21 9.43 -15.13
C PHE A 246 2.42 9.71 -16.43
N PRO A 247 1.28 10.43 -16.38
CA PRO A 247 0.44 10.67 -17.56
C PRO A 247 1.03 11.71 -18.50
N LYS A 248 0.47 11.77 -19.72
CA LYS A 248 0.86 12.69 -20.80
C LYS A 248 0.19 14.06 -20.73
N ASP A 249 -0.47 14.39 -19.64
CA ASP A 249 -1.20 15.64 -19.46
C ASP A 249 -0.30 16.86 -19.68
N ALA A 250 -0.75 17.78 -20.52
CA ALA A 250 0.06 18.91 -21.01
C ALA A 250 0.53 19.85 -19.88
N HIS A 251 -0.23 19.97 -18.79
CA HIS A 251 0.15 20.80 -17.62
C HIS A 251 1.12 20.11 -16.67
N GLY A 252 1.27 18.76 -16.76
CA GLY A 252 2.13 17.95 -15.91
C GLY A 252 3.57 17.85 -16.38
N LEU A 253 4.22 16.71 -16.06
CA LEU A 253 5.65 16.49 -16.27
C LEU A 253 6.04 16.23 -17.72
N ALA A 254 5.11 15.72 -18.56
CA ALA A 254 5.39 15.35 -19.94
C ALA A 254 5.95 16.52 -20.75
N ARG A 255 7.11 16.34 -21.38
CA ARG A 255 7.77 17.39 -22.17
C ARG A 255 7.89 18.71 -21.43
N PHE A 256 8.30 18.68 -20.17
CA PHE A 256 8.16 19.78 -19.22
C PHE A 256 8.77 21.09 -19.70
N ASP A 257 9.99 21.08 -20.24
CA ASP A 257 10.67 22.24 -20.81
C ASP A 257 10.75 22.21 -22.35
N GLY A 258 9.90 21.39 -22.98
CA GLY A 258 9.90 21.11 -24.41
C GLY A 258 10.75 19.92 -24.80
N SER A 259 11.64 19.46 -23.94
CA SER A 259 12.44 18.23 -24.09
C SER A 259 11.82 17.06 -23.33
N CYS A 260 12.40 15.87 -23.47
CA CYS A 260 12.15 14.73 -22.58
C CYS A 260 12.89 14.98 -21.24
N LEU A 261 12.36 15.85 -20.40
CA LEU A 261 13.03 16.22 -19.15
C LEU A 261 12.93 15.12 -18.10
N PHE A 262 11.70 14.69 -17.81
CA PHE A 262 11.43 13.65 -16.82
C PHE A 262 11.35 12.25 -17.44
N GLU A 263 10.90 12.12 -18.67
CA GLU A 263 10.78 10.87 -19.41
C GLU A 263 12.04 10.54 -20.23
N HIS A 264 12.21 9.23 -20.52
CA HIS A 264 13.28 8.78 -21.43
C HIS A 264 12.94 9.15 -22.88
N PRO A 265 13.89 9.67 -23.70
CA PRO A 265 13.61 10.14 -25.09
C PRO A 265 13.26 9.00 -26.06
N ASP A 266 13.80 7.80 -25.87
CA ASP A 266 13.43 6.63 -26.67
C ASP A 266 12.17 5.99 -26.11
N SER A 267 11.09 5.93 -26.92
CA SER A 267 9.79 5.40 -26.49
C SER A 267 9.85 3.92 -26.09
N ARG A 268 10.84 3.16 -26.55
CA ARG A 268 11.05 1.77 -26.13
C ARG A 268 11.50 1.64 -24.66
N ARG A 269 11.95 2.74 -24.03
CA ARG A 269 12.27 2.84 -22.60
C ARG A 269 11.38 3.85 -21.89
N GLY A 270 10.85 4.83 -22.61
CA GLY A 270 10.17 6.02 -22.08
C GLY A 270 8.65 5.94 -22.08
N GLU A 271 8.02 4.84 -22.52
CA GLU A 271 6.57 4.76 -22.61
C GLU A 271 6.04 3.35 -22.26
N HIS A 272 4.99 3.30 -21.45
CA HIS A 272 4.13 2.13 -21.30
C HIS A 272 2.92 2.27 -22.23
N LYS A 273 2.98 1.60 -23.39
CA LYS A 273 1.96 1.72 -24.46
C LYS A 273 0.57 1.28 -23.98
N GLU A 274 0.49 0.20 -23.20
CA GLU A 274 -0.79 -0.34 -22.73
C GLU A 274 -1.47 0.59 -21.73
N TRP A 275 -0.68 1.29 -20.89
CA TRP A 275 -1.19 2.24 -19.90
C TRP A 275 -1.33 3.66 -20.45
N GLY A 276 -0.77 3.93 -21.64
CA GLY A 276 -0.74 5.26 -22.23
C GLY A 276 0.11 6.28 -21.46
N THR A 277 1.03 5.81 -20.61
CA THR A 277 1.82 6.63 -19.70
C THR A 277 3.29 6.73 -20.12
N LEU A 278 3.99 7.73 -19.60
CA LEU A 278 5.44 7.91 -19.77
C LEU A 278 6.20 7.29 -18.60
N VAL A 279 7.42 6.82 -18.88
CA VAL A 279 8.34 6.22 -17.89
C VAL A 279 9.42 7.23 -17.55
N PHE A 280 9.73 7.38 -16.26
CA PHE A 280 10.81 8.23 -15.81
C PHE A 280 12.17 7.81 -16.41
N ASN A 281 13.01 8.78 -16.71
CA ASN A 281 14.37 8.52 -17.18
C ASN A 281 15.31 8.26 -15.98
N TRP A 282 15.43 7.02 -15.60
CA TRP A 282 16.24 6.56 -14.47
C TRP A 282 17.75 6.83 -14.64
N GLU A 283 18.22 7.11 -15.86
CA GLU A 283 19.62 7.48 -16.12
C GLU A 283 19.96 8.89 -15.63
N LYS A 284 18.94 9.75 -15.43
CA LYS A 284 19.13 11.12 -14.95
C LYS A 284 19.19 11.19 -13.43
N SER A 285 20.30 11.66 -12.91
CA SER A 285 20.51 11.82 -11.47
C SER A 285 19.48 12.74 -10.82
N GLU A 286 19.03 13.80 -11.51
CA GLU A 286 18.04 14.74 -11.00
C GLU A 286 16.68 14.05 -10.74
N ILE A 287 16.34 13.01 -11.50
CA ILE A 287 15.14 12.19 -11.26
C ILE A 287 15.26 11.44 -9.94
N HIS A 288 16.47 10.94 -9.61
CA HIS A 288 16.72 10.34 -8.29
C HIS A 288 16.50 11.38 -7.17
N SER A 289 17.02 12.61 -7.31
CA SER A 289 16.76 13.69 -6.35
C SER A 289 15.27 14.00 -6.24
N PHE A 290 14.54 14.08 -7.37
CA PHE A 290 13.10 14.36 -7.39
C PHE A 290 12.28 13.27 -6.67
N LEU A 291 12.45 12.00 -7.02
CA LEU A 291 11.62 10.92 -6.51
C LEU A 291 12.02 10.48 -5.09
N ILE A 292 13.33 10.46 -4.74
CA ILE A 292 13.75 10.15 -3.36
C ILE A 292 13.31 11.25 -2.41
N SER A 293 13.44 12.53 -2.82
CA SER A 293 12.88 13.65 -2.03
C SER A 293 11.37 13.50 -1.84
N ASN A 294 10.65 12.98 -2.81
CA ASN A 294 9.20 12.77 -2.72
C ASN A 294 8.84 11.68 -1.70
N THR A 295 9.58 10.55 -1.66
CA THR A 295 9.37 9.55 -0.62
C THR A 295 9.59 10.11 0.78
N LEU A 296 10.69 10.85 0.97
CA LEU A 296 11.00 11.46 2.26
C LEU A 296 10.00 12.56 2.64
N PHE A 297 9.49 13.32 1.67
CA PHE A 297 8.46 14.33 1.89
C PHE A 297 7.19 13.73 2.51
N TRP A 298 6.66 12.63 1.98
CA TRP A 298 5.49 11.98 2.54
C TRP A 298 5.74 11.45 3.96
N LEU A 299 6.93 10.90 4.22
CA LEU A 299 7.29 10.36 5.53
C LEU A 299 7.58 11.45 6.58
N GLU A 300 8.19 12.59 6.16
CA GLU A 300 8.61 13.67 7.05
C GLU A 300 7.51 14.72 7.29
N GLU A 301 6.88 15.20 6.21
CA GLU A 301 5.93 16.32 6.29
C GLU A 301 4.50 15.85 6.58
N TYR A 302 4.15 14.61 6.21
CA TYR A 302 2.83 14.03 6.45
C TYR A 302 2.82 12.89 7.46
N HIS A 303 3.97 12.55 8.04
CA HIS A 303 4.13 11.48 9.03
C HIS A 303 3.62 10.10 8.59
N ILE A 304 3.51 9.85 7.27
CA ILE A 304 3.07 8.57 6.71
C ILE A 304 3.93 7.43 7.28
N ASP A 305 3.33 6.30 7.60
CA ASP A 305 4.00 5.16 8.23
C ASP A 305 4.61 4.18 7.22
N GLY A 306 4.28 4.34 5.96
CA GLY A 306 4.84 3.52 4.90
C GLY A 306 4.36 3.91 3.52
N LEU A 307 5.05 3.39 2.52
CA LEU A 307 4.67 3.52 1.11
C LEU A 307 4.54 2.12 0.51
N ARG A 308 3.44 1.87 -0.17
CA ARG A 308 3.33 0.77 -1.12
C ARG A 308 3.79 1.31 -2.47
N VAL A 309 4.83 0.71 -3.03
CA VAL A 309 5.43 1.15 -4.29
C VAL A 309 4.80 0.37 -5.42
N ASP A 310 4.04 1.09 -6.25
CA ASP A 310 3.28 0.58 -7.37
C ASP A 310 4.17 0.06 -8.49
N ALA A 311 3.76 -1.05 -9.11
CA ALA A 311 4.29 -1.59 -10.36
C ALA A 311 5.82 -1.76 -10.39
N VAL A 312 6.45 -2.20 -9.28
CA VAL A 312 7.90 -2.42 -9.20
C VAL A 312 8.37 -3.37 -10.31
N SER A 313 7.59 -4.39 -10.67
CA SER A 313 7.90 -5.29 -11.79
C SER A 313 8.18 -4.52 -13.09
N SER A 314 7.40 -3.49 -13.39
CA SER A 314 7.57 -2.66 -14.60
C SER A 314 8.83 -1.81 -14.58
N MET A 315 9.36 -1.55 -13.39
CA MET A 315 10.64 -0.82 -13.21
C MET A 315 11.85 -1.75 -13.39
N LEU A 316 11.72 -3.02 -12.97
CA LEU A 316 12.84 -3.97 -12.97
C LEU A 316 13.18 -4.50 -14.37
N TYR A 317 12.21 -4.56 -15.27
CA TYR A 317 12.39 -5.21 -16.57
C TYR A 317 12.16 -4.26 -17.74
N LEU A 318 13.16 -4.17 -18.65
CA LEU A 318 13.11 -3.35 -19.85
C LEU A 318 12.09 -3.87 -20.89
N ASP A 319 11.78 -5.16 -20.85
CA ASP A 319 10.83 -5.86 -21.72
C ASP A 319 9.44 -6.03 -21.10
N TYR A 320 9.17 -5.44 -19.92
CA TYR A 320 7.88 -5.58 -19.23
C TYR A 320 6.72 -5.14 -20.13
N ASN A 321 5.77 -6.04 -20.40
CA ASN A 321 4.64 -5.85 -21.32
C ASN A 321 5.03 -5.32 -22.71
N ARG A 322 6.18 -5.73 -23.24
CA ARG A 322 6.67 -5.35 -24.56
C ARG A 322 6.96 -6.58 -25.41
N ARG A 323 6.73 -6.43 -26.72
CA ARG A 323 7.03 -7.47 -27.70
C ARG A 323 8.50 -7.38 -28.14
N ASP A 324 8.98 -8.41 -28.82
CA ASP A 324 10.29 -8.40 -29.46
C ASP A 324 10.42 -7.17 -30.40
N GLY A 325 11.52 -6.44 -30.28
CA GLY A 325 11.79 -5.21 -31.01
C GLY A 325 11.17 -3.94 -30.40
N GLU A 326 10.31 -4.06 -29.38
CA GLU A 326 9.70 -2.91 -28.67
C GLU A 326 10.45 -2.47 -27.42
N TRP A 327 11.59 -3.08 -27.12
CA TRP A 327 12.45 -2.76 -26.00
C TRP A 327 13.93 -2.79 -26.39
N ILE A 328 14.80 -2.24 -25.54
CA ILE A 328 16.24 -2.17 -25.76
C ILE A 328 16.92 -2.87 -24.57
N PRO A 329 17.80 -3.84 -24.80
CA PRO A 329 18.56 -4.50 -23.75
C PRO A 329 19.48 -3.51 -23.01
N ASN A 330 19.85 -3.88 -21.77
CA ASN A 330 20.84 -3.16 -20.99
C ASN A 330 22.26 -3.32 -21.60
N LYS A 331 23.24 -2.62 -21.02
CA LYS A 331 24.63 -2.63 -21.49
C LYS A 331 25.33 -4.01 -21.50
N TYR A 332 24.72 -5.00 -20.85
CA TYR A 332 25.19 -6.39 -20.81
C TYR A 332 24.39 -7.32 -21.71
N GLY A 333 23.37 -6.82 -22.41
CA GLY A 333 22.50 -7.59 -23.29
C GLY A 333 21.30 -8.24 -22.58
N GLY A 334 21.10 -7.99 -21.28
CA GLY A 334 19.98 -8.50 -20.49
C GLY A 334 18.77 -7.57 -20.53
N ASN A 335 17.68 -8.03 -19.91
CA ASN A 335 16.42 -7.30 -19.81
C ASN A 335 16.22 -6.56 -18.48
N GLU A 336 17.16 -6.68 -17.54
CA GLU A 336 17.10 -5.96 -16.28
C GLU A 336 17.34 -4.45 -16.50
N ASN A 337 16.51 -3.62 -15.90
CA ASN A 337 16.67 -2.18 -15.89
C ASN A 337 17.61 -1.74 -14.76
N LEU A 338 18.90 -1.72 -15.05
CA LEU A 338 19.95 -1.49 -14.05
C LEU A 338 19.82 -0.12 -13.37
N ASP A 339 19.38 0.90 -14.11
CA ASP A 339 19.23 2.27 -13.60
C ASP A 339 18.07 2.37 -12.60
N ALA A 340 16.95 1.70 -12.88
CA ALA A 340 15.81 1.64 -11.96
C ALA A 340 16.12 0.78 -10.73
N ILE A 341 16.89 -0.31 -10.87
CA ILE A 341 17.36 -1.12 -9.74
C ILE A 341 18.22 -0.28 -8.81
N GLU A 342 19.20 0.47 -9.36
CA GLU A 342 20.04 1.38 -8.57
C GLU A 342 19.18 2.44 -7.85
N PHE A 343 18.20 3.02 -8.55
CA PHE A 343 17.26 3.97 -7.94
C PHE A 343 16.52 3.36 -6.74
N LEU A 344 15.94 2.16 -6.89
CA LEU A 344 15.19 1.49 -5.83
C LEU A 344 16.07 1.20 -4.61
N GLN A 345 17.28 0.72 -4.82
CA GLN A 345 18.27 0.46 -3.76
C GLN A 345 18.64 1.75 -3.03
N LYS A 346 18.92 2.82 -3.77
CA LYS A 346 19.28 4.13 -3.26
C LYS A 346 18.13 4.75 -2.47
N MET A 347 16.90 4.65 -2.97
CA MET A 347 15.69 5.13 -2.33
C MET A 347 15.46 4.43 -0.98
N ASN A 348 15.45 3.10 -0.98
CA ASN A 348 15.23 2.33 0.24
C ASN A 348 16.32 2.60 1.29
N LYS A 349 17.58 2.70 0.87
CA LYS A 349 18.68 3.08 1.75
C LYS A 349 18.44 4.45 2.39
N ALA A 350 18.13 5.48 1.59
CA ALA A 350 17.88 6.84 2.06
C ALA A 350 16.68 6.90 3.04
N VAL A 351 15.62 6.12 2.77
CA VAL A 351 14.46 6.02 3.66
C VAL A 351 14.83 5.39 4.99
N PHE A 352 15.46 4.21 5.00
CA PHE A 352 15.73 3.49 6.25
C PHE A 352 16.85 4.11 7.11
N GLU A 353 17.76 4.87 6.52
CA GLU A 353 18.71 5.67 7.29
C GLU A 353 18.05 6.73 8.17
N ARG A 354 16.87 7.24 7.75
CA ARG A 354 16.12 8.27 8.50
C ARG A 354 14.94 7.71 9.26
N PHE A 355 14.24 6.76 8.69
CA PHE A 355 12.99 6.18 9.18
C PHE A 355 13.09 4.65 9.24
N PRO A 356 13.86 4.08 10.17
CA PRO A 356 14.25 2.66 10.15
C PRO A 356 13.08 1.68 10.28
N ASN A 357 11.93 2.11 10.76
CA ASN A 357 10.78 1.23 11.06
C ASN A 357 9.52 1.56 10.26
N VAL A 358 9.64 2.34 9.19
CA VAL A 358 8.53 2.53 8.24
C VAL A 358 8.36 1.31 7.35
N LEU A 359 7.21 1.23 6.69
CA LEU A 359 6.89 0.15 5.77
C LEU A 359 7.21 0.59 4.33
N MET A 360 8.17 -0.06 3.69
CA MET A 360 8.44 0.07 2.26
C MET A 360 8.02 -1.24 1.60
N ILE A 361 6.87 -1.21 0.94
CA ILE A 361 6.17 -2.39 0.44
C ILE A 361 6.26 -2.40 -1.08
N ALA A 362 6.82 -3.45 -1.67
CA ALA A 362 6.87 -3.59 -3.11
C ALA A 362 5.65 -4.34 -3.65
N GLU A 363 4.98 -3.77 -4.65
CA GLU A 363 4.16 -4.56 -5.55
C GLU A 363 5.06 -5.13 -6.65
N GLU A 364 5.43 -6.38 -6.50
CA GLU A 364 6.28 -7.10 -7.43
C GLU A 364 5.73 -8.52 -7.61
N SER A 365 5.33 -8.87 -8.83
CA SER A 365 4.60 -10.09 -9.16
C SER A 365 5.41 -11.13 -9.92
N THR A 366 6.69 -10.83 -10.24
CA THR A 366 7.56 -11.72 -11.00
C THR A 366 8.37 -12.66 -10.08
N ALA A 367 9.25 -13.43 -10.69
CA ALA A 367 10.18 -14.32 -9.96
C ALA A 367 11.47 -13.60 -9.51
N TRP A 368 11.48 -12.24 -9.45
CA TRP A 368 12.64 -11.51 -8.96
C TRP A 368 12.93 -11.85 -7.50
N GLY A 369 14.15 -12.32 -7.24
CA GLY A 369 14.57 -12.71 -5.89
C GLY A 369 15.19 -11.54 -5.11
N GLY A 370 15.09 -11.60 -3.76
CA GLY A 370 15.75 -10.62 -2.89
C GLY A 370 15.09 -9.24 -2.89
N VAL A 371 13.80 -9.13 -3.17
CA VAL A 371 13.07 -7.86 -3.09
C VAL A 371 13.15 -7.28 -1.68
N THR A 372 12.99 -8.13 -0.66
CA THR A 372 13.06 -7.74 0.76
C THR A 372 14.42 -8.00 1.42
N MET A 373 15.40 -8.38 0.64
CA MET A 373 16.79 -8.48 1.10
C MET A 373 17.46 -7.10 1.12
N PRO A 374 18.32 -6.80 2.11
CA PRO A 374 19.03 -5.52 2.17
C PRO A 374 19.84 -5.22 0.90
N ALA A 375 19.89 -3.95 0.50
CA ALA A 375 20.60 -3.53 -0.71
C ALA A 375 22.10 -3.87 -0.68
N HIS A 376 22.75 -3.81 0.48
CA HIS A 376 24.17 -4.15 0.64
C HIS A 376 24.46 -5.67 0.51
N GLU A 377 23.42 -6.51 0.55
CA GLU A 377 23.49 -7.95 0.28
C GLU A 377 23.06 -8.29 -1.16
N GLY A 378 22.80 -7.27 -1.99
CA GLY A 378 22.38 -7.42 -3.38
C GLY A 378 20.87 -7.42 -3.62
N GLY A 379 20.06 -7.20 -2.58
CA GLY A 379 18.61 -7.07 -2.70
C GLY A 379 18.16 -5.68 -3.13
N LEU A 380 16.83 -5.47 -3.26
CA LEU A 380 16.25 -4.16 -3.58
C LEU A 380 16.07 -3.27 -2.33
N GLY A 381 16.12 -3.86 -1.13
CA GLY A 381 16.08 -3.13 0.13
C GLY A 381 14.68 -2.78 0.64
N PHE A 382 13.59 -3.27 0.05
CA PHE A 382 12.27 -3.19 0.65
C PHE A 382 12.21 -3.98 1.95
N ASN A 383 11.27 -3.68 2.84
CA ASN A 383 11.08 -4.51 4.01
C ASN A 383 9.84 -5.42 3.94
N PHE A 384 8.95 -5.19 2.97
CA PHE A 384 7.82 -6.07 2.66
C PHE A 384 7.55 -6.14 1.16
N LYS A 385 6.86 -7.21 0.76
CA LYS A 385 6.42 -7.45 -0.62
C LYS A 385 5.02 -8.09 -0.61
N TRP A 386 4.16 -7.73 -1.55
CA TRP A 386 2.90 -8.44 -1.77
C TRP A 386 3.15 -9.86 -2.29
N ASN A 387 2.43 -10.85 -1.74
CA ASN A 387 2.47 -12.23 -2.21
C ASN A 387 1.40 -12.46 -3.28
N MET A 388 1.68 -12.02 -4.51
CA MET A 388 0.75 -12.16 -5.63
C MET A 388 0.56 -13.62 -6.05
N GLY A 389 1.57 -14.48 -5.88
CA GLY A 389 1.47 -15.91 -6.16
C GLY A 389 0.44 -16.59 -5.26
N TRP A 390 0.52 -16.37 -3.94
CA TRP A 390 -0.47 -16.86 -3.00
C TRP A 390 -1.88 -16.35 -3.34
N MET A 391 -2.00 -15.07 -3.64
CA MET A 391 -3.29 -14.44 -3.97
C MET A 391 -3.94 -15.10 -5.18
N ASN A 392 -3.19 -15.26 -6.27
CA ASN A 392 -3.70 -15.91 -7.49
C ASN A 392 -4.13 -17.36 -7.24
N ASP A 393 -3.30 -18.13 -6.57
CA ASP A 393 -3.59 -19.55 -6.29
C ASP A 393 -4.82 -19.73 -5.41
N ILE A 394 -4.90 -18.99 -4.30
CA ILE A 394 -6.02 -19.11 -3.36
C ILE A 394 -7.35 -18.66 -3.98
N LEU A 395 -7.37 -17.55 -4.71
CA LEU A 395 -8.60 -17.08 -5.37
C LEU A 395 -9.07 -18.03 -6.47
N ARG A 396 -8.13 -18.57 -7.26
CA ARG A 396 -8.44 -19.59 -8.26
C ARG A 396 -9.00 -20.84 -7.60
N TYR A 397 -8.39 -21.35 -6.54
CA TYR A 397 -8.85 -22.53 -5.81
C TYR A 397 -10.25 -22.32 -5.21
N MET A 398 -10.48 -21.17 -4.56
CA MET A 398 -11.77 -20.88 -3.92
C MET A 398 -12.91 -20.68 -4.92
N SER A 399 -12.63 -20.27 -6.14
CA SER A 399 -13.62 -20.14 -7.21
C SER A 399 -14.05 -21.48 -7.83
N MET A 400 -13.30 -22.54 -7.60
CA MET A 400 -13.65 -23.88 -8.10
C MET A 400 -14.83 -24.48 -7.36
N ASP A 401 -15.64 -25.28 -8.07
CA ASP A 401 -16.57 -26.20 -7.41
C ASP A 401 -15.78 -27.08 -6.42
N PRO A 402 -16.20 -27.15 -5.15
CA PRO A 402 -15.54 -28.00 -4.15
C PRO A 402 -15.31 -29.45 -4.56
N PHE A 403 -16.13 -29.96 -5.47
CA PHE A 403 -15.96 -31.29 -6.03
C PHE A 403 -14.62 -31.47 -6.76
N PHE A 404 -14.17 -30.41 -7.47
CA PHE A 404 -12.91 -30.44 -8.24
C PHE A 404 -11.68 -29.95 -7.46
N ARG A 405 -11.82 -29.57 -6.20
CA ARG A 405 -10.72 -29.05 -5.37
C ARG A 405 -9.66 -30.09 -5.02
N GLY A 406 -10.04 -31.38 -4.88
CA GLY A 406 -9.12 -32.46 -4.50
C GLY A 406 -7.85 -32.53 -5.37
N PRO A 407 -7.97 -32.70 -6.70
CA PRO A 407 -6.80 -32.70 -7.60
C PRO A 407 -5.99 -31.39 -7.60
N ASN A 408 -6.58 -30.27 -7.16
CA ASN A 408 -5.96 -28.96 -7.11
C ASN A 408 -5.49 -28.56 -5.70
N HIS A 409 -5.47 -29.48 -4.74
CA HIS A 409 -5.13 -29.24 -3.34
C HIS A 409 -3.78 -28.55 -3.15
N GLY A 410 -2.82 -28.81 -4.03
CA GLY A 410 -1.52 -28.14 -4.04
C GLY A 410 -1.60 -26.60 -4.11
N MET A 411 -2.65 -26.03 -4.70
CA MET A 411 -2.80 -24.56 -4.80
C MET A 411 -2.93 -23.87 -3.43
N ILE A 412 -3.43 -24.57 -2.41
CA ILE A 412 -3.52 -24.00 -1.05
C ILE A 412 -2.27 -24.27 -0.20
N THR A 413 -1.39 -25.17 -0.61
CA THR A 413 -0.19 -25.53 0.15
C THR A 413 1.11 -25.08 -0.49
N PHE A 414 1.13 -24.87 -1.82
CA PHE A 414 2.35 -24.52 -2.57
C PHE A 414 3.01 -23.24 -2.08
N SER A 415 2.24 -22.23 -1.70
CA SER A 415 2.77 -20.97 -1.20
C SER A 415 3.66 -21.11 0.04
N LEU A 416 3.49 -22.19 0.82
CA LEU A 416 4.36 -22.47 1.97
C LEU A 416 5.78 -22.90 1.57
N MET A 417 5.98 -23.34 0.32
CA MET A 417 7.31 -23.68 -0.19
C MET A 417 8.24 -22.46 -0.27
N TYR A 418 7.65 -21.28 -0.46
CA TYR A 418 8.39 -20.02 -0.57
C TYR A 418 7.96 -18.94 0.46
N ALA A 419 7.07 -19.25 1.39
CA ALA A 419 6.50 -18.31 2.36
C ALA A 419 7.55 -17.55 3.20
N PHE A 420 8.77 -18.09 3.29
CA PHE A 420 9.87 -17.52 4.08
C PHE A 420 11.03 -17.00 3.22
N SER A 421 10.88 -16.96 1.89
CA SER A 421 11.90 -16.41 0.99
C SER A 421 11.93 -14.88 1.00
N GLU A 422 10.80 -14.25 1.29
CA GLU A 422 10.61 -12.81 1.37
C GLU A 422 9.74 -12.46 2.60
N ASN A 423 9.68 -11.20 2.96
CA ASN A 423 8.76 -10.70 3.99
C ASN A 423 7.41 -10.37 3.33
N TYR A 424 6.49 -11.33 3.34
CA TYR A 424 5.25 -11.20 2.60
C TYR A 424 4.12 -10.50 3.34
N ILE A 425 3.34 -9.72 2.57
CA ILE A 425 1.96 -9.33 2.87
C ILE A 425 1.06 -10.14 1.95
N LEU A 426 -0.01 -10.71 2.48
CA LEU A 426 -1.02 -11.47 1.74
C LEU A 426 -2.11 -10.49 1.27
N PRO A 427 -2.15 -10.08 -0.01
CA PRO A 427 -3.08 -9.08 -0.48
C PRO A 427 -4.38 -9.73 -0.99
N LEU A 428 -5.51 -9.24 -0.52
CA LEU A 428 -6.78 -9.31 -1.23
C LEU A 428 -7.14 -7.86 -1.58
N SER A 429 -6.46 -7.34 -2.61
CA SER A 429 -6.40 -5.91 -2.95
C SER A 429 -7.53 -5.47 -3.90
N HIS A 430 -7.57 -4.17 -4.19
CA HIS A 430 -8.52 -3.55 -5.12
C HIS A 430 -8.51 -4.18 -6.52
N ASP A 431 -7.34 -4.57 -7.04
CA ASP A 431 -7.19 -5.16 -8.36
C ASP A 431 -7.98 -6.46 -8.54
N GLU A 432 -8.26 -7.16 -7.45
CA GLU A 432 -8.94 -8.45 -7.50
C GLU A 432 -10.47 -8.33 -7.54
N VAL A 433 -11.03 -7.14 -7.40
CA VAL A 433 -12.49 -6.94 -7.31
C VAL A 433 -13.02 -5.97 -8.35
N VAL A 434 -12.35 -5.87 -9.51
CA VAL A 434 -12.67 -4.96 -10.62
C VAL A 434 -12.57 -5.66 -11.98
N HIS A 435 -12.99 -4.99 -13.05
CA HIS A 435 -12.77 -5.38 -14.44
C HIS A 435 -13.26 -6.79 -14.82
N GLY A 436 -14.42 -7.19 -14.31
CA GLY A 436 -15.02 -8.50 -14.60
C GLY A 436 -14.42 -9.65 -13.78
N LYS A 437 -13.55 -9.36 -12.81
CA LYS A 437 -12.99 -10.35 -11.89
C LYS A 437 -13.97 -10.78 -10.80
N ARG A 438 -15.11 -10.12 -10.64
CA ARG A 438 -16.13 -10.27 -9.61
C ARG A 438 -15.64 -9.86 -8.21
N SER A 439 -16.56 -9.58 -7.27
CA SER A 439 -16.21 -9.33 -5.86
C SER A 439 -15.72 -10.60 -5.16
N LEU A 440 -15.07 -10.47 -3.98
CA LEU A 440 -14.54 -11.64 -3.26
C LEU A 440 -15.64 -12.66 -2.94
N VAL A 441 -16.81 -12.22 -2.44
CA VAL A 441 -17.91 -13.13 -2.12
C VAL A 441 -18.50 -13.75 -3.40
N ASP A 442 -18.58 -13.01 -4.49
CA ASP A 442 -19.15 -13.53 -5.73
C ASP A 442 -18.21 -14.50 -6.46
N LYS A 443 -16.89 -14.40 -6.25
CA LYS A 443 -15.93 -15.43 -6.70
C LYS A 443 -16.17 -16.78 -6.06
N MET A 444 -16.70 -16.84 -4.81
CA MET A 444 -16.92 -18.08 -4.10
C MET A 444 -17.96 -18.94 -4.81
N TYR A 445 -17.69 -20.24 -4.93
CA TYR A 445 -18.62 -21.18 -5.55
C TYR A 445 -19.79 -21.52 -4.63
N GLY A 446 -20.95 -21.80 -5.23
CA GLY A 446 -22.13 -22.32 -4.55
C GLY A 446 -23.30 -21.33 -4.41
N ASN A 447 -24.27 -21.71 -3.59
CA ASN A 447 -25.41 -20.87 -3.24
C ASN A 447 -25.00 -19.74 -2.25
N TYR A 448 -25.95 -18.90 -1.85
CA TYR A 448 -25.72 -17.75 -0.99
C TYR A 448 -24.98 -18.13 0.31
N GLU A 449 -25.48 -19.13 1.05
CA GLU A 449 -24.91 -19.58 2.31
C GLU A 449 -23.48 -20.16 2.12
N GLN A 450 -23.28 -20.91 1.04
CA GLN A 450 -21.99 -21.51 0.71
C GLN A 450 -20.96 -20.45 0.32
N LYS A 451 -21.36 -19.38 -0.39
CA LYS A 451 -20.50 -18.26 -0.69
C LYS A 451 -19.98 -17.59 0.58
N PHE A 452 -20.85 -17.29 1.53
CA PHE A 452 -20.43 -16.71 2.81
C PHE A 452 -19.58 -17.66 3.65
N ALA A 453 -19.94 -18.96 3.70
CA ALA A 453 -19.11 -19.96 4.39
C ALA A 453 -17.71 -20.05 3.79
N SER A 454 -17.62 -20.09 2.45
CA SER A 454 -16.34 -20.10 1.72
C SER A 454 -15.52 -18.82 1.95
N LEU A 455 -16.16 -17.65 2.01
CA LEU A 455 -15.47 -16.39 2.27
C LEU A 455 -14.92 -16.34 3.70
N ARG A 456 -15.70 -16.77 4.69
CA ARG A 456 -15.20 -16.90 6.07
C ARG A 456 -14.03 -17.88 6.16
N LEU A 457 -14.12 -19.03 5.46
CA LEU A 457 -13.04 -20.02 5.37
C LEU A 457 -11.77 -19.41 4.75
N LEU A 458 -11.90 -18.69 3.63
CA LEU A 458 -10.79 -18.00 2.97
C LEU A 458 -10.08 -17.06 3.94
N TYR A 459 -10.82 -16.20 4.64
CA TYR A 459 -10.22 -15.24 5.58
C TYR A 459 -9.57 -15.96 6.78
N ALA A 460 -10.20 -16.98 7.36
CA ALA A 460 -9.55 -17.75 8.41
C ALA A 460 -8.25 -18.41 7.92
N TYR A 461 -8.23 -18.96 6.73
CA TYR A 461 -7.02 -19.57 6.17
C TYR A 461 -5.93 -18.49 5.92
N MET A 462 -6.28 -17.36 5.31
CA MET A 462 -5.37 -16.23 5.11
C MET A 462 -4.76 -15.72 6.42
N TYR A 463 -5.57 -15.56 7.48
CA TYR A 463 -5.09 -15.07 8.76
C TYR A 463 -4.17 -16.06 9.48
N ALA A 464 -4.35 -17.34 9.25
CA ALA A 464 -3.50 -18.38 9.80
C ALA A 464 -2.23 -18.65 8.96
N HIS A 465 -2.22 -18.30 7.68
CA HIS A 465 -1.04 -18.42 6.81
C HIS A 465 0.06 -17.43 7.25
N PRO A 466 1.37 -17.78 7.21
CA PRO A 466 2.45 -16.84 7.44
C PRO A 466 2.38 -15.61 6.51
N GLY A 467 2.73 -14.44 7.02
CA GLY A 467 2.69 -13.16 6.32
C GLY A 467 1.69 -12.17 6.92
N LYS A 468 1.90 -10.88 6.65
CA LYS A 468 0.99 -9.80 7.06
C LYS A 468 -0.29 -9.82 6.22
N LYS A 469 -1.33 -9.10 6.62
CA LYS A 469 -2.66 -9.19 6.02
C LYS A 469 -3.07 -7.88 5.39
N LEU A 470 -3.70 -7.96 4.21
CA LEU A 470 -4.31 -6.82 3.55
C LEU A 470 -5.68 -7.23 2.99
N LEU A 471 -6.70 -6.44 3.30
CA LEU A 471 -8.05 -6.59 2.75
C LEU A 471 -8.52 -5.26 2.21
N PHE A 472 -8.97 -5.26 0.96
CA PHE A 472 -9.61 -4.10 0.34
C PHE A 472 -11.00 -3.86 0.90
N MET A 473 -11.36 -2.58 1.04
CA MET A 473 -12.66 -2.12 1.52
C MET A 473 -13.84 -2.80 0.79
N GLY A 474 -14.91 -3.09 1.55
CA GLY A 474 -16.09 -3.83 1.06
C GLY A 474 -15.95 -5.34 1.19
N GLY A 475 -14.72 -5.88 1.30
CA GLY A 475 -14.49 -7.30 1.56
C GLY A 475 -15.01 -7.73 2.93
N GLU A 476 -14.91 -6.87 3.94
CA GLU A 476 -15.35 -7.12 5.31
C GLU A 476 -16.88 -7.18 5.47
N ILE A 477 -17.60 -6.55 4.56
CA ILE A 477 -19.07 -6.61 4.51
C ILE A 477 -19.59 -7.57 3.42
N ALA A 478 -18.68 -8.28 2.76
CA ALA A 478 -18.99 -9.19 1.64
C ALA A 478 -19.79 -8.51 0.51
N GLN A 479 -19.35 -7.35 0.05
CA GLN A 479 -20.01 -6.64 -1.04
C GLN A 479 -20.13 -7.55 -2.27
N PHE A 480 -21.33 -7.67 -2.85
CA PHE A 480 -21.57 -8.55 -4.01
C PHE A 480 -21.14 -7.95 -5.34
N ILE A 481 -21.35 -6.64 -5.51
CA ILE A 481 -20.92 -5.95 -6.72
C ILE A 481 -19.41 -5.72 -6.70
N GLU A 482 -18.81 -5.68 -7.87
CA GLU A 482 -17.42 -5.23 -8.02
C GLU A 482 -17.27 -3.81 -7.49
N TRP A 483 -16.08 -3.48 -7.03
CA TRP A 483 -15.78 -2.12 -6.63
C TRP A 483 -15.93 -1.14 -7.83
N ARG A 484 -16.54 0.02 -7.56
CA ARG A 484 -16.75 1.11 -8.50
C ARG A 484 -16.25 2.41 -7.89
N PHE A 485 -15.22 3.01 -8.49
CA PHE A 485 -14.65 4.25 -7.99
C PHE A 485 -15.62 5.43 -8.00
N ALA A 486 -16.63 5.41 -8.88
CA ALA A 486 -17.62 6.46 -9.03
C ALA A 486 -18.76 6.42 -7.98
N GLU A 487 -18.86 5.34 -7.20
CA GLU A 487 -19.92 5.11 -6.22
C GLU A 487 -19.29 4.82 -4.85
N GLN A 488 -20.05 5.05 -3.76
CA GLN A 488 -19.63 4.57 -2.44
C GLN A 488 -19.80 3.05 -2.30
N LEU A 489 -19.22 2.47 -1.25
CA LEU A 489 -19.53 1.09 -0.87
C LEU A 489 -21.02 0.91 -0.64
N ASP A 490 -21.51 -0.29 -0.91
CA ASP A 490 -22.94 -0.64 -0.74
C ASP A 490 -23.25 -0.88 0.75
N TRP A 491 -23.25 0.20 1.53
CA TRP A 491 -23.50 0.18 2.98
C TRP A 491 -24.89 -0.35 3.34
N LEU A 492 -25.84 -0.32 2.40
CA LEU A 492 -27.19 -0.88 2.59
C LEU A 492 -27.14 -2.39 2.87
N LEU A 493 -26.09 -3.09 2.42
CA LEU A 493 -25.90 -4.51 2.71
C LEU A 493 -25.89 -4.82 4.21
N LEU A 494 -25.52 -3.86 5.05
CA LEU A 494 -25.53 -4.04 6.51
C LEU A 494 -26.96 -4.12 7.11
N ASP A 495 -28.01 -3.85 6.34
CA ASP A 495 -29.40 -4.13 6.74
C ASP A 495 -29.73 -5.63 6.68
N TYR A 496 -28.89 -6.42 5.99
CA TYR A 496 -29.05 -7.86 5.87
C TYR A 496 -28.16 -8.61 6.86
N GLU A 497 -28.72 -9.63 7.49
CA GLU A 497 -28.10 -10.36 8.60
C GLU A 497 -26.74 -10.98 8.22
N MET A 498 -26.64 -11.63 7.07
CA MET A 498 -25.40 -12.31 6.66
C MET A 498 -24.23 -11.35 6.46
N HIS A 499 -24.48 -10.14 5.97
CA HIS A 499 -23.47 -9.10 5.79
C HIS A 499 -23.03 -8.50 7.13
N ARG A 500 -23.97 -8.24 8.07
CA ARG A 500 -23.64 -7.86 9.45
C ARG A 500 -22.81 -8.92 10.15
N ASN A 501 -23.21 -10.19 9.99
CA ASN A 501 -22.47 -11.32 10.56
C ASN A 501 -21.07 -11.45 9.97
N MET A 502 -20.90 -11.14 8.67
CA MET A 502 -19.58 -11.13 8.02
C MET A 502 -18.69 -10.00 8.54
N GLN A 503 -19.23 -8.79 8.69
CA GLN A 503 -18.53 -7.66 9.29
C GLN A 503 -18.09 -7.98 10.73
N LYS A 504 -18.98 -8.52 11.54
CA LYS A 504 -18.66 -8.98 12.90
C LYS A 504 -17.57 -10.04 12.90
N TYR A 505 -17.68 -11.04 12.01
CA TYR A 505 -16.69 -12.11 11.84
C TYR A 505 -15.30 -11.54 11.53
N THR A 506 -15.21 -10.64 10.53
CA THR A 506 -13.94 -10.03 10.13
C THR A 506 -13.33 -9.24 11.28
N GLY A 507 -14.13 -8.44 11.98
CA GLY A 507 -13.65 -7.68 13.15
C GLY A 507 -13.16 -8.57 14.29
N GLU A 508 -13.81 -9.70 14.57
CA GLU A 508 -13.38 -10.63 15.61
C GLU A 508 -12.14 -11.42 15.18
N LEU A 509 -12.03 -11.80 13.90
CA LEU A 509 -10.83 -12.42 13.34
C LEU A 509 -9.60 -11.47 13.42
N ASN A 510 -9.79 -10.18 13.12
CA ASN A 510 -8.76 -9.16 13.26
C ASN A 510 -8.28 -9.04 14.71
N ARG A 511 -9.20 -9.03 15.67
CA ARG A 511 -8.86 -9.01 17.11
C ARG A 511 -8.15 -10.28 17.56
N PHE A 512 -8.59 -11.46 17.05
CA PHE A 512 -7.91 -12.72 17.31
C PHE A 512 -6.45 -12.68 16.82
N TYR A 513 -6.23 -12.28 15.58
CA TYR A 513 -4.89 -12.15 15.00
C TYR A 513 -3.98 -11.26 15.85
N LYS A 514 -4.47 -10.08 16.27
CA LYS A 514 -3.70 -9.14 17.09
C LYS A 514 -3.37 -9.68 18.49
N SER A 515 -4.27 -10.45 19.08
CA SER A 515 -4.13 -10.89 20.48
C SER A 515 -3.31 -12.18 20.65
N HIS A 516 -3.11 -12.96 19.58
CA HIS A 516 -2.41 -14.22 19.63
C HIS A 516 -1.04 -14.16 18.96
N LYS A 517 0.02 -14.14 19.75
CA LYS A 517 1.41 -14.03 19.28
C LYS A 517 1.79 -15.11 18.27
N ALA A 518 1.25 -16.32 18.41
CA ALA A 518 1.46 -17.39 17.45
C ALA A 518 1.07 -17.02 16.02
N MET A 519 0.12 -16.10 15.84
CA MET A 519 -0.41 -15.76 14.52
C MET A 519 0.47 -14.76 13.73
N HIS A 520 1.37 -14.02 14.43
CA HIS A 520 2.09 -12.90 13.79
C HIS A 520 3.55 -12.71 14.22
N GLU A 521 4.01 -13.34 15.33
CA GLU A 521 5.32 -13.03 15.91
C GLU A 521 6.48 -13.68 15.12
N VAL A 522 6.25 -14.86 14.52
CA VAL A 522 7.25 -15.56 13.70
C VAL A 522 6.64 -15.90 12.33
N GLU A 523 6.89 -15.01 11.36
CA GLU A 523 6.33 -15.11 10.00
C GLU A 523 7.40 -15.22 8.91
N ARG A 524 8.67 -15.28 9.28
CA ARG A 524 9.82 -15.32 8.38
C ARG A 524 10.69 -16.57 8.54
N ASP A 525 10.18 -17.55 9.29
CA ASP A 525 10.93 -18.75 9.65
C ASP A 525 9.99 -19.90 9.93
N TRP A 526 10.41 -21.12 9.58
CA TRP A 526 9.73 -22.37 9.88
C TRP A 526 9.51 -22.60 11.37
N ALA A 527 10.27 -21.95 12.26
CA ALA A 527 10.06 -22.04 13.71
C ALA A 527 8.65 -21.56 14.14
N GLY A 528 8.01 -20.71 13.35
CA GLY A 528 6.64 -20.21 13.56
C GLY A 528 5.53 -21.07 12.96
N PHE A 529 5.89 -22.13 12.21
CA PHE A 529 4.94 -22.95 11.47
C PHE A 529 5.31 -24.44 11.51
N LYS A 530 4.32 -25.30 11.70
CA LYS A 530 4.51 -26.75 11.55
C LYS A 530 3.29 -27.38 10.92
N TRP A 531 3.48 -28.09 9.81
CA TRP A 531 2.43 -28.94 9.24
C TRP A 531 1.99 -30.03 10.21
N ILE A 532 0.69 -30.33 10.20
CA ILE A 532 0.09 -31.50 10.84
C ILE A 532 -0.33 -32.48 9.73
N CYS A 533 -1.11 -32.02 8.76
CA CYS A 533 -1.47 -32.76 7.56
C CYS A 533 -1.62 -31.78 6.40
N PRO A 534 -0.63 -31.70 5.48
CA PRO A 534 -0.67 -30.79 4.33
C PRO A 534 -1.38 -31.37 3.10
N ASP A 535 -1.52 -32.69 2.98
CA ASP A 535 -1.74 -33.41 1.72
C ASP A 535 -3.01 -34.28 1.69
N ASP A 536 -3.97 -34.05 2.60
CA ASP A 536 -5.25 -34.75 2.57
C ASP A 536 -6.20 -34.21 1.48
N ASN A 537 -5.80 -34.45 0.23
CA ASN A 537 -6.54 -34.03 -0.95
C ASN A 537 -7.85 -34.80 -1.14
N GLN A 538 -7.98 -36.00 -0.61
CA GLN A 538 -9.20 -36.82 -0.68
C GLN A 538 -10.33 -36.22 0.16
N ASN A 539 -9.99 -35.63 1.30
CA ASN A 539 -10.94 -34.96 2.18
C ASN A 539 -11.00 -33.47 1.94
N ASN A 540 -10.07 -32.88 1.19
CA ASN A 540 -9.86 -31.45 1.03
C ASN A 540 -9.67 -30.74 2.39
N VAL A 541 -8.86 -31.33 3.25
CA VAL A 541 -8.56 -30.82 4.59
C VAL A 541 -7.07 -30.50 4.69
N VAL A 542 -6.76 -29.36 5.28
CA VAL A 542 -5.39 -29.04 5.71
C VAL A 542 -5.38 -28.78 7.21
N SER A 543 -4.30 -29.18 7.86
CA SER A 543 -4.08 -28.79 9.26
C SER A 543 -2.61 -28.50 9.53
N PHE A 544 -2.38 -27.48 10.34
CA PHE A 544 -1.05 -27.00 10.72
C PHE A 544 -1.08 -26.29 12.07
N MET A 545 0.09 -25.97 12.58
CA MET A 545 0.23 -25.28 13.85
C MET A 545 1.05 -23.99 13.66
N ARG A 546 0.53 -22.88 14.20
CA ARG A 546 1.26 -21.62 14.36
C ARG A 546 1.88 -21.58 15.75
N ILE A 547 3.09 -21.05 15.85
CA ILE A 547 3.91 -21.12 17.06
C ILE A 547 4.54 -19.74 17.32
N SER A 548 4.37 -19.22 18.54
CA SER A 548 5.03 -17.98 18.97
C SER A 548 6.52 -18.16 19.22
N LYS A 549 7.28 -17.07 19.24
CA LYS A 549 8.72 -17.04 19.47
C LYS A 549 9.16 -17.76 20.76
N ASN A 550 8.39 -17.60 21.82
CA ASN A 550 8.66 -18.27 23.11
C ASN A 550 8.08 -19.72 23.19
N LYS A 551 7.43 -20.18 22.11
CA LYS A 551 6.80 -21.52 21.99
C LYS A 551 5.67 -21.83 22.98
N ARG A 552 5.23 -20.85 23.77
CA ARG A 552 4.15 -21.00 24.77
C ARG A 552 2.77 -20.83 24.15
N ASP A 553 2.62 -19.87 23.24
CA ASP A 553 1.39 -19.70 22.47
C ASP A 553 1.46 -20.54 21.20
N LYS A 554 0.53 -21.51 21.07
CA LYS A 554 0.40 -22.40 19.93
C LYS A 554 -1.06 -22.44 19.52
N VAL A 555 -1.32 -22.29 18.23
CA VAL A 555 -2.64 -22.35 17.63
C VAL A 555 -2.62 -23.43 16.56
N ILE A 556 -3.43 -24.45 16.75
CA ILE A 556 -3.68 -25.49 15.72
C ILE A 556 -4.80 -24.97 14.83
N VAL A 557 -4.58 -25.00 13.55
CA VAL A 557 -5.50 -24.57 12.50
C VAL A 557 -5.97 -25.78 11.72
N VAL A 558 -7.28 -25.88 11.53
CA VAL A 558 -7.89 -26.94 10.73
C VAL A 558 -8.85 -26.28 9.74
N ALA A 559 -8.71 -26.57 8.47
CA ALA A 559 -9.54 -26.03 7.41
C ALA A 559 -10.08 -27.15 6.50
N ASN A 560 -11.40 -27.25 6.44
CA ASN A 560 -12.13 -28.15 5.55
C ASN A 560 -12.66 -27.37 4.34
N PHE A 561 -12.03 -27.55 3.19
CA PHE A 561 -12.40 -26.90 1.93
C PHE A 561 -13.46 -27.67 1.13
N ALA A 562 -13.89 -28.84 1.62
CA ALA A 562 -14.97 -29.60 1.00
C ALA A 562 -16.35 -29.06 1.39
N ALA A 563 -17.30 -29.09 0.46
CA ALA A 563 -18.72 -28.82 0.74
C ALA A 563 -19.42 -30.01 1.45
N ARG A 564 -18.66 -30.78 2.19
CA ARG A 564 -19.11 -31.96 2.92
C ARG A 564 -18.53 -31.99 4.32
N ARG A 565 -19.37 -32.29 5.31
CA ARG A 565 -18.95 -32.59 6.68
C ARG A 565 -18.07 -33.85 6.72
N ARG A 566 -17.08 -33.82 7.59
CA ARG A 566 -16.23 -35.00 7.89
C ARG A 566 -16.36 -35.33 9.37
N ASP A 567 -17.03 -36.40 9.68
CA ASP A 567 -17.18 -36.90 11.05
C ASP A 567 -15.98 -37.78 11.43
N ASP A 568 -15.70 -37.82 12.72
CA ASP A 568 -14.64 -38.70 13.27
C ASP A 568 -13.23 -38.46 12.67
N TYR A 569 -12.90 -37.21 12.31
CA TYR A 569 -11.61 -36.86 11.71
C TYR A 569 -10.52 -36.76 12.78
N TYR A 570 -9.35 -37.29 12.53
CA TYR A 570 -8.23 -37.26 13.47
C TYR A 570 -7.23 -36.13 13.12
N ILE A 571 -6.72 -35.47 14.16
CA ILE A 571 -5.72 -34.38 14.04
C ILE A 571 -4.62 -34.63 15.06
N GLY A 572 -3.36 -34.58 14.62
CA GLY A 572 -2.20 -34.68 15.48
C GLY A 572 -2.09 -33.45 16.41
N VAL A 573 -1.77 -33.70 17.68
CA VAL A 573 -1.56 -32.67 18.68
C VAL A 573 -0.26 -32.90 19.47
N PRO A 574 0.44 -31.81 19.90
CA PRO A 574 1.79 -31.90 20.43
C PRO A 574 1.89 -32.56 21.82
N THR A 575 0.82 -32.49 22.62
CA THR A 575 0.87 -32.98 24.04
C THR A 575 -0.46 -33.57 24.48
N ALA A 576 -0.43 -34.40 25.52
CA ALA A 576 -1.64 -34.84 26.19
C ALA A 576 -2.43 -33.69 26.81
N GLY A 577 -3.71 -33.88 27.07
CA GLY A 577 -4.60 -32.94 27.75
C GLY A 577 -5.89 -32.65 27.00
N GLU A 578 -6.60 -31.64 27.44
CA GLU A 578 -7.79 -31.11 26.77
C GLU A 578 -7.43 -29.99 25.81
N TYR A 579 -8.13 -29.95 24.70
CA TYR A 579 -8.04 -28.92 23.66
C TYR A 579 -9.39 -28.27 23.47
N GLU A 580 -9.39 -26.96 23.21
CA GLU A 580 -10.63 -26.19 23.01
C GLU A 580 -10.56 -25.39 21.71
N VAL A 581 -11.71 -25.26 21.05
CA VAL A 581 -11.90 -24.37 19.91
C VAL A 581 -11.98 -22.93 20.45
N VAL A 582 -11.02 -22.11 20.05
CA VAL A 582 -10.92 -20.69 20.45
C VAL A 582 -11.46 -19.73 19.40
N PHE A 583 -11.62 -20.18 18.17
CA PHE A 583 -12.25 -19.45 17.07
C PHE A 583 -12.81 -20.42 16.03
N SER A 584 -13.98 -20.14 15.46
CA SER A 584 -14.59 -20.99 14.42
C SER A 584 -15.38 -20.16 13.42
N THR A 585 -15.15 -20.40 12.12
CA THR A 585 -15.93 -19.78 11.03
C THR A 585 -17.38 -20.25 11.00
N ASN A 586 -17.68 -21.38 11.68
CA ASN A 586 -19.00 -22.03 11.69
C ASN A 586 -19.86 -21.67 12.90
N ASP A 587 -19.44 -20.68 13.70
CA ASP A 587 -20.26 -20.25 14.84
C ASP A 587 -21.53 -19.54 14.36
N LYS A 588 -22.65 -19.76 15.08
CA LYS A 588 -23.95 -19.20 14.71
C LYS A 588 -23.97 -17.68 14.60
N CYS A 589 -23.18 -17.01 15.44
CA CYS A 589 -23.07 -15.56 15.44
C CYS A 589 -22.42 -14.97 14.18
N TYR A 590 -21.87 -15.82 13.31
CA TYR A 590 -21.33 -15.47 12.00
C TYR A 590 -22.18 -16.04 10.84
N GLY A 591 -23.34 -16.62 11.14
CA GLY A 591 -24.19 -17.30 10.15
C GLY A 591 -23.76 -18.72 9.82
N GLY A 592 -22.98 -19.36 10.68
CA GLY A 592 -22.68 -20.79 10.61
C GLY A 592 -23.73 -21.66 11.27
N THR A 593 -23.62 -22.98 11.15
CA THR A 593 -24.56 -23.95 11.74
C THR A 593 -24.38 -24.12 13.25
N GLY A 594 -23.19 -23.78 13.79
CA GLY A 594 -22.85 -23.85 15.21
C GLY A 594 -22.79 -25.27 15.76
N ASP A 595 -22.67 -26.27 14.93
CA ASP A 595 -22.69 -27.70 15.28
C ASP A 595 -21.29 -28.30 15.59
N LEU A 596 -20.26 -27.45 15.72
CA LEU A 596 -18.92 -27.86 16.11
C LEU A 596 -18.79 -28.06 17.62
N LYS A 597 -18.35 -29.26 18.04
CA LYS A 597 -17.98 -29.54 19.43
C LYS A 597 -16.81 -28.63 19.84
N LYS A 598 -16.88 -28.02 21.01
CA LYS A 598 -15.92 -27.01 21.45
C LYS A 598 -14.71 -27.55 22.21
N THR A 599 -14.74 -28.80 22.70
CA THR A 599 -13.64 -29.38 23.49
C THR A 599 -13.35 -30.81 23.09
N PHE A 600 -12.07 -31.19 23.12
CA PHE A 600 -11.56 -32.48 22.71
C PHE A 600 -10.52 -32.98 23.72
N LYS A 601 -10.51 -34.27 24.00
CA LYS A 601 -9.48 -34.91 24.83
C LYS A 601 -8.45 -35.61 23.94
N ALA A 602 -7.17 -35.38 24.20
CA ALA A 602 -6.10 -36.04 23.46
C ALA A 602 -6.01 -37.52 23.81
N GLU A 603 -5.97 -38.35 22.79
CA GLU A 603 -5.71 -39.78 22.85
C GLU A 603 -4.20 -40.02 22.72
N LYS A 604 -3.66 -41.00 23.47
CA LYS A 604 -2.25 -41.40 23.36
C LYS A 604 -2.09 -42.36 22.18
N GLU A 605 -2.28 -41.83 20.98
CA GLU A 605 -2.11 -42.54 19.73
C GLU A 605 -1.42 -41.59 18.73
N ALA A 606 -0.43 -42.15 18.01
CA ALA A 606 0.39 -41.35 17.11
C ALA A 606 -0.39 -40.94 15.85
N TYR A 607 -0.13 -39.69 15.38
CA TYR A 607 -0.61 -39.15 14.12
C TYR A 607 0.55 -38.39 13.44
N GLY A 608 1.11 -38.95 12.38
CA GLY A 608 2.33 -38.40 11.78
C GLY A 608 3.45 -38.24 12.82
N ASP A 609 4.04 -37.05 12.89
CA ASP A 609 5.09 -36.73 13.88
C ASP A 609 4.58 -36.50 15.31
N PHE A 610 3.28 -36.54 15.52
CA PHE A 610 2.66 -36.22 16.82
C PHE A 610 2.40 -37.51 17.64
N LYS A 611 2.74 -37.48 18.93
CA LYS A 611 2.51 -38.59 19.86
C LYS A 611 1.06 -38.71 20.32
N TYR A 612 0.26 -37.71 20.08
CA TYR A 612 -1.14 -37.64 20.50
C TYR A 612 -2.00 -37.16 19.34
N ARG A 613 -3.27 -37.52 19.36
CA ARG A 613 -4.27 -37.05 18.42
C ARG A 613 -5.55 -36.65 19.12
N ILE A 614 -6.37 -35.83 18.48
CA ILE A 614 -7.75 -35.54 18.89
C ILE A 614 -8.70 -35.97 17.78
N LYS A 615 -9.91 -36.33 18.16
CA LYS A 615 -10.99 -36.67 17.25
C LYS A 615 -11.97 -35.52 17.15
N VAL A 616 -12.23 -35.04 15.94
CA VAL A 616 -13.05 -33.86 15.68
C VAL A 616 -14.01 -34.10 14.52
N ASP A 617 -15.16 -33.43 14.55
CA ASP A 617 -16.09 -33.37 13.42
C ASP A 617 -15.82 -32.06 12.68
N LEU A 618 -15.60 -32.12 11.37
CA LEU A 618 -15.29 -30.96 10.54
C LEU A 618 -16.54 -30.54 9.77
N PRO A 619 -17.17 -29.41 10.12
CA PRO A 619 -18.26 -28.86 9.30
C PRO A 619 -17.80 -28.55 7.87
N ALA A 620 -18.73 -28.59 6.91
CA ALA A 620 -18.43 -28.25 5.52
C ALA A 620 -17.98 -26.79 5.38
N LEU A 621 -17.05 -26.50 4.46
CA LEU A 621 -16.58 -25.16 4.13
C LEU A 621 -16.25 -24.31 5.38
N SER A 622 -15.45 -24.88 6.29
CA SER A 622 -15.17 -24.25 7.58
C SER A 622 -13.72 -24.36 7.99
N ALA A 623 -13.28 -23.40 8.80
CA ALA A 623 -12.01 -23.48 9.52
C ALA A 623 -12.23 -23.16 10.99
N PHE A 624 -11.37 -23.72 11.84
CA PHE A 624 -11.37 -23.39 13.26
C PHE A 624 -9.97 -23.49 13.85
N TYR A 625 -9.78 -22.75 14.92
CA TYR A 625 -8.52 -22.65 15.64
C TYR A 625 -8.66 -23.33 17.01
N ILE A 626 -7.69 -24.16 17.33
CA ILE A 626 -7.70 -24.97 18.55
C ILE A 626 -6.47 -24.62 19.38
N LYS A 627 -6.67 -24.50 20.69
CA LYS A 627 -5.58 -24.36 21.67
C LYS A 627 -5.69 -25.44 22.73
N LYS A 628 -4.54 -25.79 23.32
CA LYS A 628 -4.55 -26.57 24.53
C LYS A 628 -5.17 -25.76 25.67
N LYS A 629 -6.14 -26.37 26.37
CA LYS A 629 -6.78 -25.75 27.52
C LYS A 629 -5.75 -25.59 28.65
N GLY A 630 -5.55 -24.36 29.13
CA GLY A 630 -4.64 -24.09 30.23
C GLY A 630 -5.13 -24.71 31.53
N ASN A 631 -4.21 -25.20 32.36
CA ASN A 631 -4.56 -25.53 33.74
C ASN A 631 -5.03 -24.25 34.43
N ARG A 632 -6.17 -24.27 35.12
CA ARG A 632 -6.75 -23.10 35.84
C ARG A 632 -5.84 -22.43 36.88
N THR A 633 -4.61 -22.92 37.08
CA THR A 633 -3.64 -22.46 38.07
C THR A 633 -2.77 -21.28 37.64
N ASP A 634 -2.71 -20.94 36.34
CA ASP A 634 -1.77 -19.88 35.86
C ASP A 634 -2.37 -18.46 35.81
N ASN A 635 -3.65 -18.26 36.15
CA ASN A 635 -4.32 -16.95 36.12
C ASN A 635 -4.30 -16.18 37.44
N LYS A 636 -3.36 -16.45 38.36
CA LYS A 636 -3.21 -15.70 39.61
C LYS A 636 -1.82 -15.07 39.81
N LYS A 637 -1.15 -14.65 38.76
CA LYS A 637 0.02 -13.72 38.88
C LYS A 637 0.25 -13.06 37.52
N GLY A 638 -0.16 -11.79 37.41
CA GLY A 638 0.14 -10.91 36.31
C GLY A 638 -0.62 -9.63 36.41
#